data_a7a090d161a4bc082823b9ab45dc8c1c
#
_entry.id   a7a090d161a4bc082823b9ab45dc8c1c
#
_cell.length_a   1.000
_cell.length_b   1.000
_cell.length_c   1.000
_cell.angle_alpha   90.00
_cell.angle_beta   90.00
_cell.angle_gamma   90.00
#
_symmetry.space_group_name_H-M   'P 1'
#
loop_
_entity.id
_entity.type
_entity.pdbx_description
1 polymer ?
#
loop_
_entity_poly.entity_id
_entity_poly.type
_entity_poly.pdbx_seq_one_letter_code
_entity_poly.pdbx_strand_id
1 'polypeptide(L)'
;AHHDRPGSTRLIAYVVPDTDGTPEDLREFVRQRLPEYMAPSTYVTLDRLPLTANGKLDRAALPEPAPGVRADVPRREPRTERERLLGTLVAQALGVEEVGPDDDFFALGGDSIVSIRLVSLARSAGVGLAVQDVFEQRTAAGLAEVARELDVSASDPDDSGVGGMEPTPIMRWFDARGGDIGAFHQAMLLEVPAGLRQDHLVAAVQALVDHHDALRLTRTPGGQGNGAWSLEVGPVGSVPAAELVHRVETAGAAVDATLVHAQAEAASARLSAERGLLVQMVWFDAGPAVRGRLLVVVNHLVVDGVSWRILLPDLIDACEAVRGGRPPRLDPVGTSLRRWASLLTVEARQPARTAEAALWSELLTAADPPLTTGRLDVARDTVGRARELTLSLPPEVTTPLLTTVPTAFHAKVDDVLLTALALAVAQWRRTHARGRHTALLVDVEGHGREEIVEGADLSRTVGWFTTLYPVRVDPGPLAWEEVVDGGPSLGQALKQVKEQVRALPDRGIGYGLLRHLNPETGPELAGLAVPQLGFNYLGRFPSAGAPVVPGRPEWTVAAETGLLSGADPATALAHGLEVNSMVRDAPDGPELEAVWTWAPDLWTERHVRALADHWFRAIRGLVRHGERSGTGGHSPSDFPLTELSQHDIEQLEAAWRVQK
;
A
#
# COMPACT_ATOMS: atom_id res chain seq x y z
N ALA A 1 -25.58 -16.30 -7.35
CA ALA A 1 -24.18 -15.89 -7.35
C ALA A 1 -23.30 -17.13 -7.20
N HIS A 2 -22.25 -17.23 -7.97
CA HIS A 2 -21.27 -18.32 -7.91
C HIS A 2 -19.90 -17.72 -7.57
N HIS A 3 -19.10 -18.42 -6.75
CA HIS A 3 -17.78 -17.98 -6.34
C HIS A 3 -16.74 -18.87 -7.02
N ASP A 4 -16.14 -18.38 -8.10
CA ASP A 4 -15.11 -19.13 -8.86
C ASP A 4 -13.73 -19.08 -8.19
N ARG A 5 -13.46 -18.04 -7.39
CA ARG A 5 -12.22 -17.84 -6.61
C ARG A 5 -12.55 -17.00 -5.38
N PRO A 6 -11.77 -17.06 -4.31
CA PRO A 6 -11.91 -16.16 -3.17
C PRO A 6 -11.88 -14.69 -3.65
N GLY A 7 -12.97 -13.95 -3.40
CA GLY A 7 -13.11 -12.54 -3.77
C GLY A 7 -13.79 -12.23 -5.10
N SER A 8 -14.21 -13.22 -5.90
CA SER A 8 -14.94 -13.02 -7.15
C SER A 8 -16.37 -13.57 -7.03
N THR A 9 -17.35 -12.70 -6.84
CA THR A 9 -18.77 -13.05 -6.88
C THR A 9 -19.31 -12.77 -8.28
N ARG A 10 -19.75 -13.79 -8.99
CA ARG A 10 -20.37 -13.66 -10.31
C ARG A 10 -21.85 -13.96 -10.25
N LEU A 11 -22.64 -13.16 -10.96
CA LEU A 11 -24.01 -13.49 -11.24
C LEU A 11 -24.06 -14.42 -12.45
N ILE A 12 -24.61 -15.62 -12.25
CA ILE A 12 -24.84 -16.61 -13.31
C ILE A 12 -26.34 -16.76 -13.46
N ALA A 13 -26.82 -16.62 -14.68
CA ALA A 13 -28.20 -16.92 -15.02
C ALA A 13 -28.30 -18.34 -15.59
N TYR A 14 -29.13 -19.17 -14.97
CA TYR A 14 -29.55 -20.45 -15.53
C TYR A 14 -30.88 -20.26 -16.22
N VAL A 15 -30.95 -20.50 -17.52
CA VAL A 15 -32.12 -20.23 -18.35
C VAL A 15 -32.63 -21.50 -19.03
N VAL A 16 -33.95 -21.65 -19.07
CA VAL A 16 -34.62 -22.66 -19.86
C VAL A 16 -35.37 -21.88 -20.94
N PRO A 17 -34.98 -21.96 -22.21
CA PRO A 17 -35.64 -21.19 -23.28
C PRO A 17 -36.99 -21.80 -23.60
N ASP A 18 -38.05 -20.97 -23.69
CA ASP A 18 -39.39 -21.35 -24.14
C ASP A 18 -39.53 -21.24 -25.66
N THR A 19 -38.57 -20.61 -26.34
CA THR A 19 -38.56 -20.35 -27.77
C THR A 19 -37.12 -20.41 -28.29
N ASP A 20 -36.93 -20.40 -29.62
CA ASP A 20 -35.60 -20.44 -30.28
C ASP A 20 -34.72 -19.20 -30.07
N GLY A 21 -34.93 -18.45 -28.99
CA GLY A 21 -34.08 -17.30 -28.62
C GLY A 21 -32.67 -17.72 -28.13
N THR A 22 -31.63 -17.02 -28.59
CA THR A 22 -30.25 -17.29 -28.19
C THR A 22 -29.90 -16.65 -26.86
N PRO A 23 -28.88 -17.16 -26.13
CA PRO A 23 -28.33 -16.49 -24.94
C PRO A 23 -27.85 -15.05 -25.19
N GLU A 24 -27.44 -14.74 -26.45
CA GLU A 24 -27.02 -13.41 -26.89
C GLU A 24 -28.20 -12.44 -26.88
N ASP A 25 -29.40 -12.85 -27.39
CA ASP A 25 -30.62 -12.03 -27.40
C ASP A 25 -31.03 -11.69 -25.96
N LEU A 26 -30.89 -12.64 -25.05
CA LEU A 26 -31.24 -12.46 -23.64
C LEU A 26 -30.27 -11.50 -22.93
N ARG A 27 -29.00 -11.56 -23.29
CA ARG A 27 -27.96 -10.68 -22.76
C ARG A 27 -28.22 -9.24 -23.19
N GLU A 28 -28.48 -9.01 -24.47
CA GLU A 28 -28.78 -7.68 -24.98
C GLU A 28 -30.09 -7.12 -24.38
N PHE A 29 -31.09 -7.94 -24.21
CA PHE A 29 -32.34 -7.57 -23.54
C PHE A 29 -32.12 -7.14 -22.08
N VAL A 30 -31.24 -7.85 -21.35
CA VAL A 30 -30.93 -7.55 -19.96
C VAL A 30 -30.10 -6.27 -19.86
N ARG A 31 -29.10 -6.06 -20.75
CA ARG A 31 -28.28 -4.85 -20.79
C ARG A 31 -29.10 -3.57 -21.04
N GLN A 32 -30.16 -3.65 -21.83
CA GLN A 32 -31.01 -2.52 -22.07
C GLN A 32 -31.91 -2.14 -20.88
N ARG A 33 -32.01 -3.01 -19.85
CA ARG A 33 -32.96 -2.86 -18.73
C ARG A 33 -32.35 -2.89 -17.35
N LEU A 34 -31.11 -3.44 -17.22
CA LEU A 34 -30.39 -3.49 -15.95
C LEU A 34 -29.04 -2.81 -16.10
N PRO A 35 -28.58 -2.11 -15.07
CA PRO A 35 -27.20 -1.65 -14.98
C PRO A 35 -26.22 -2.82 -15.18
N GLU A 36 -25.07 -2.57 -15.77
CA GLU A 36 -24.10 -3.59 -16.15
C GLU A 36 -23.64 -4.47 -14.97
N TYR A 37 -23.54 -3.91 -13.77
CA TYR A 37 -23.22 -4.64 -12.54
C TYR A 37 -24.34 -5.58 -12.03
N MET A 38 -25.56 -5.43 -12.53
CA MET A 38 -26.69 -6.33 -12.24
C MET A 38 -26.93 -7.36 -13.35
N ALA A 39 -26.27 -7.21 -14.48
CA ALA A 39 -26.39 -8.15 -15.57
C ALA A 39 -25.61 -9.43 -15.26
N PRO A 40 -26.18 -10.64 -15.42
CA PRO A 40 -25.45 -11.88 -15.26
C PRO A 40 -24.24 -11.92 -16.20
N SER A 41 -23.07 -12.25 -15.66
CA SER A 41 -21.85 -12.38 -16.44
C SER A 41 -21.82 -13.66 -17.29
N THR A 42 -22.62 -14.66 -16.92
CA THR A 42 -22.70 -15.95 -17.61
C THR A 42 -24.14 -16.42 -17.67
N TYR A 43 -24.53 -16.93 -18.83
CA TYR A 43 -25.83 -17.55 -19.09
C TYR A 43 -25.60 -19.03 -19.38
N VAL A 44 -26.19 -19.90 -18.56
CA VAL A 44 -26.11 -21.37 -18.72
C VAL A 44 -27.51 -21.83 -19.16
N THR A 45 -27.59 -22.39 -20.38
CA THR A 45 -28.83 -22.94 -20.88
C THR A 45 -29.06 -24.35 -20.35
N LEU A 46 -30.23 -24.60 -19.85
CA LEU A 46 -30.68 -25.90 -19.34
C LEU A 46 -31.90 -26.36 -20.09
N ASP A 47 -32.04 -27.65 -20.31
CA ASP A 47 -33.27 -28.24 -20.85
C ASP A 47 -34.44 -28.12 -19.85
N ARG A 48 -34.10 -28.14 -18.56
CA ARG A 48 -35.05 -27.95 -17.44
C ARG A 48 -34.31 -27.54 -16.16
N LEU A 49 -34.96 -26.76 -15.32
CA LEU A 49 -34.42 -26.45 -13.99
C LEU A 49 -34.50 -27.69 -13.08
N PRO A 50 -33.43 -28.02 -12.36
CA PRO A 50 -33.45 -29.12 -11.38
C PRO A 50 -34.35 -28.76 -10.19
N LEU A 51 -35.23 -29.68 -9.80
CA LEU A 51 -36.14 -29.50 -8.68
C LEU A 51 -35.90 -30.53 -7.59
N THR A 52 -36.00 -30.11 -6.34
CA THR A 52 -36.03 -31.01 -5.19
C THR A 52 -37.27 -31.91 -5.17
N ALA A 53 -37.28 -32.97 -4.35
CA ALA A 53 -38.47 -33.84 -4.20
C ALA A 53 -39.76 -33.08 -3.83
N ASN A 54 -39.67 -31.89 -3.27
CA ASN A 54 -40.80 -31.02 -2.90
C ASN A 54 -41.15 -29.98 -3.95
N GLY A 55 -40.60 -30.07 -5.17
CA GLY A 55 -40.91 -29.17 -6.29
C GLY A 55 -40.23 -27.78 -6.19
N LYS A 56 -39.29 -27.55 -5.27
CA LYS A 56 -38.52 -26.30 -5.20
C LYS A 56 -37.25 -26.43 -6.02
N LEU A 57 -36.69 -25.30 -6.50
CA LEU A 57 -35.44 -25.26 -7.22
C LEU A 57 -34.32 -25.86 -6.38
N ASP A 58 -33.64 -26.91 -6.90
CA ASP A 58 -32.47 -27.52 -6.31
C ASP A 58 -31.22 -26.77 -6.79
N ARG A 59 -30.75 -25.84 -5.96
CA ARG A 59 -29.56 -25.03 -6.27
C ARG A 59 -28.27 -25.81 -6.25
N ALA A 60 -28.20 -26.92 -5.48
CA ALA A 60 -27.01 -27.75 -5.41
C ALA A 60 -26.84 -28.66 -6.64
N ALA A 61 -27.96 -28.96 -7.34
CA ALA A 61 -27.97 -29.74 -8.57
C ALA A 61 -27.78 -28.89 -9.84
N LEU A 62 -27.62 -27.55 -9.73
CA LEU A 62 -27.27 -26.72 -10.88
C LEU A 62 -25.85 -27.06 -11.33
N PRO A 63 -25.59 -27.27 -12.63
CA PRO A 63 -24.25 -27.58 -13.12
C PRO A 63 -23.31 -26.41 -12.85
N GLU A 64 -22.08 -26.72 -12.41
CA GLU A 64 -21.03 -25.70 -12.38
C GLU A 64 -20.76 -25.19 -13.80
N PRO A 65 -20.59 -23.88 -13.99
CA PRO A 65 -20.17 -23.36 -15.29
C PRO A 65 -18.82 -23.95 -15.63
N ALA A 66 -18.65 -24.43 -16.87
CA ALA A 66 -17.43 -25.09 -17.31
C ALA A 66 -16.20 -24.21 -16.99
N PRO A 67 -15.12 -24.75 -16.39
CA PRO A 67 -13.90 -24.02 -16.14
C PRO A 67 -13.33 -23.57 -17.49
N GLY A 68 -13.23 -22.27 -17.72
CA GLY A 68 -12.70 -21.68 -18.96
C GLY A 68 -13.67 -20.90 -19.81
N VAL A 69 -14.98 -20.92 -19.54
CA VAL A 69 -15.90 -19.95 -20.11
C VAL A 69 -15.78 -18.65 -19.27
N ARG A 70 -14.70 -17.90 -19.47
CA ARG A 70 -14.73 -16.46 -19.27
C ARG A 70 -15.91 -16.01 -20.12
N ALA A 71 -16.93 -15.37 -19.53
CA ALA A 71 -17.95 -14.75 -20.33
C ALA A 71 -17.22 -13.89 -21.35
N ASP A 72 -17.32 -14.25 -22.61
CA ASP A 72 -17.09 -13.34 -23.71
C ASP A 72 -18.14 -12.22 -23.62
N VAL A 73 -17.92 -11.28 -22.71
CA VAL A 73 -18.16 -9.91 -23.09
C VAL A 73 -17.25 -9.76 -24.29
N PRO A 74 -17.72 -9.50 -25.51
CA PRO A 74 -16.80 -9.26 -26.61
C PRO A 74 -15.93 -8.10 -26.14
N ARG A 75 -14.72 -8.44 -25.64
CA ARG A 75 -13.74 -7.44 -25.27
C ARG A 75 -13.54 -6.67 -26.56
N ARG A 76 -13.83 -5.39 -26.50
CA ARG A 76 -13.49 -4.51 -27.59
C ARG A 76 -12.01 -4.74 -27.91
N GLU A 77 -11.68 -4.99 -29.15
CA GLU A 77 -10.30 -5.03 -29.54
C GLU A 77 -9.67 -3.64 -29.34
N PRO A 78 -8.39 -3.57 -28.95
CA PRO A 78 -7.68 -2.30 -28.85
C PRO A 78 -7.75 -1.55 -30.18
N ARG A 79 -8.22 -0.30 -30.15
CA ARG A 79 -8.36 0.56 -31.36
C ARG A 79 -7.04 1.11 -31.85
N THR A 80 -6.06 1.26 -30.94
CA THR A 80 -4.75 1.83 -31.24
C THR A 80 -3.64 0.92 -30.74
N GLU A 81 -2.44 1.07 -31.31
CA GLU A 81 -1.22 0.40 -30.83
C GLU A 81 -0.93 0.76 -29.37
N ARG A 82 -1.24 2.03 -28.99
CA ARG A 82 -1.06 2.52 -27.62
C ARG A 82 -2.02 1.86 -26.63
N GLU A 83 -3.30 1.67 -26.99
CA GLU A 83 -4.23 0.88 -26.17
C GLU A 83 -3.74 -0.56 -25.97
N ARG A 84 -3.24 -1.20 -27.04
CA ARG A 84 -2.73 -2.57 -26.98
C ARG A 84 -1.51 -2.66 -26.07
N LEU A 85 -0.57 -1.73 -26.23
CA LEU A 85 0.64 -1.65 -25.40
C LEU A 85 0.26 -1.46 -23.93
N LEU A 86 -0.60 -0.48 -23.61
CA LEU A 86 -1.02 -0.20 -22.24
C LEU A 86 -1.82 -1.35 -21.62
N GLY A 87 -2.68 -2.02 -22.38
CA GLY A 87 -3.35 -3.25 -21.93
C GLY A 87 -2.35 -4.35 -21.53
N THR A 88 -1.29 -4.54 -22.31
CA THR A 88 -0.21 -5.48 -22.00
C THR A 88 0.55 -5.06 -20.74
N LEU A 89 0.88 -3.78 -20.60
CA LEU A 89 1.60 -3.26 -19.43
C LEU A 89 0.74 -3.32 -18.15
N VAL A 90 -0.55 -3.05 -18.25
CA VAL A 90 -1.51 -3.22 -17.15
C VAL A 90 -1.58 -4.69 -16.73
N ALA A 91 -1.67 -5.62 -17.69
CA ALA A 91 -1.67 -7.05 -17.40
C ALA A 91 -0.37 -7.49 -16.68
N GLN A 92 0.78 -7.00 -17.17
CA GLN A 92 2.08 -7.24 -16.55
C GLN A 92 2.18 -6.64 -15.14
N ALA A 93 1.67 -5.42 -14.93
CA ALA A 93 1.68 -4.76 -13.62
C ALA A 93 0.81 -5.52 -12.61
N LEU A 94 -0.36 -5.98 -13.01
CA LEU A 94 -1.31 -6.72 -12.18
C LEU A 94 -0.95 -8.21 -12.03
N GLY A 95 -0.07 -8.75 -12.87
CA GLY A 95 0.27 -10.17 -12.87
C GLY A 95 -0.86 -11.07 -13.39
N VAL A 96 -1.70 -10.56 -14.29
CA VAL A 96 -2.79 -11.30 -14.95
C VAL A 96 -2.41 -11.63 -16.42
N GLU A 97 -3.06 -12.63 -17.03
CA GLU A 97 -2.72 -13.06 -18.38
C GLU A 97 -3.06 -12.01 -19.44
N GLU A 98 -4.20 -11.32 -19.29
CA GLU A 98 -4.72 -10.39 -20.28
C GLU A 98 -5.66 -9.35 -19.64
N VAL A 99 -5.61 -8.10 -20.14
CA VAL A 99 -6.48 -7.00 -19.74
C VAL A 99 -7.10 -6.37 -20.99
N GLY A 100 -8.42 -6.22 -20.98
CA GLY A 100 -9.16 -5.53 -22.03
C GLY A 100 -8.99 -4.01 -21.97
N PRO A 101 -9.23 -3.28 -23.08
CA PRO A 101 -9.07 -1.83 -23.13
C PRO A 101 -9.94 -1.09 -22.12
N ASP A 102 -11.12 -1.60 -21.80
CA ASP A 102 -12.10 -0.98 -20.92
C ASP A 102 -12.20 -1.65 -19.54
N ASP A 103 -11.30 -2.59 -19.22
CA ASP A 103 -11.21 -3.23 -17.91
C ASP A 103 -10.69 -2.23 -16.88
N ASP A 104 -11.36 -2.11 -15.73
CA ASP A 104 -10.95 -1.20 -14.65
C ASP A 104 -9.76 -1.78 -13.88
N PHE A 105 -8.66 -1.03 -13.83
CA PHE A 105 -7.41 -1.38 -13.19
C PHE A 105 -7.58 -1.74 -11.69
N PHE A 106 -8.37 -0.97 -10.96
CA PHE A 106 -8.58 -1.17 -9.53
C PHE A 106 -9.51 -2.34 -9.24
N ALA A 107 -10.53 -2.54 -10.11
CA ALA A 107 -11.40 -3.71 -10.03
C ALA A 107 -10.64 -5.03 -10.29
N LEU A 108 -9.57 -4.97 -11.07
CA LEU A 108 -8.67 -6.11 -11.32
C LEU A 108 -7.65 -6.34 -10.19
N GLY A 109 -7.64 -5.50 -9.16
CA GLY A 109 -6.76 -5.63 -7.99
C GLY A 109 -5.59 -4.66 -7.97
N GLY A 110 -5.61 -3.63 -8.81
CA GLY A 110 -4.64 -2.54 -8.76
C GLY A 110 -4.79 -1.69 -7.50
N ASP A 111 -3.68 -1.21 -7.00
CA ASP A 111 -3.59 -0.24 -5.90
C ASP A 111 -2.62 0.89 -6.25
N SER A 112 -2.40 1.83 -5.33
CA SER A 112 -1.48 2.95 -5.54
C SER A 112 -0.04 2.51 -5.84
N ILE A 113 0.39 1.36 -5.33
CA ILE A 113 1.75 0.86 -5.53
C ILE A 113 1.87 0.15 -6.88
N VAL A 114 0.86 -0.63 -7.26
CA VAL A 114 0.80 -1.24 -8.60
C VAL A 114 0.68 -0.16 -9.67
N SER A 115 0.04 0.98 -9.38
CA SER A 115 0.00 2.15 -10.27
C SER A 115 1.41 2.72 -10.55
N ILE A 116 2.26 2.82 -9.52
CA ILE A 116 3.67 3.24 -9.69
C ILE A 116 4.41 2.26 -10.60
N ARG A 117 4.20 0.95 -10.41
CA ARG A 117 4.79 -0.09 -11.27
C ARG A 117 4.31 0.04 -12.72
N LEU A 118 3.02 0.30 -12.94
CA LEU A 118 2.48 0.51 -14.28
C LEU A 118 3.13 1.71 -14.96
N VAL A 119 3.27 2.83 -14.26
CA VAL A 119 3.92 4.04 -14.77
C VAL A 119 5.39 3.76 -15.14
N SER A 120 6.10 2.99 -14.31
CA SER A 120 7.47 2.55 -14.62
C SER A 120 7.55 1.72 -15.90
N LEU A 121 6.68 0.72 -16.03
CA LEU A 121 6.63 -0.12 -17.23
C LEU A 121 6.28 0.70 -18.47
N ALA A 122 5.34 1.64 -18.35
CA ALA A 122 4.97 2.56 -19.45
C ALA A 122 6.16 3.42 -19.86
N ARG A 123 6.88 4.01 -18.90
CA ARG A 123 8.08 4.81 -19.16
C ARG A 123 9.18 4.01 -19.84
N SER A 124 9.45 2.79 -19.39
CA SER A 124 10.41 1.88 -20.04
C SER A 124 10.02 1.52 -21.48
N ALA A 125 8.73 1.59 -21.78
CA ALA A 125 8.18 1.41 -23.13
C ALA A 125 8.09 2.72 -23.95
N GLY A 126 8.65 3.84 -23.44
CA GLY A 126 8.61 5.14 -24.11
C GLY A 126 7.29 5.90 -23.95
N VAL A 127 6.44 5.49 -23.01
CA VAL A 127 5.12 6.10 -22.77
C VAL A 127 5.12 6.84 -21.44
N GLY A 128 4.90 8.15 -21.48
CA GLY A 128 4.77 9.01 -20.30
C GLY A 128 3.37 8.95 -19.73
N LEU A 129 3.26 8.52 -18.48
CA LEU A 129 2.08 8.56 -17.65
C LEU A 129 2.45 9.06 -16.27
N ALA A 130 1.55 9.80 -15.63
CA ALA A 130 1.62 10.09 -14.21
C ALA A 130 0.85 9.02 -13.42
N VAL A 131 1.24 8.81 -12.16
CA VAL A 131 0.47 7.93 -11.26
C VAL A 131 -0.97 8.42 -11.11
N GLN A 132 -1.17 9.74 -11.13
CA GLN A 132 -2.49 10.36 -11.10
C GLN A 132 -3.36 9.97 -12.30
N ASP A 133 -2.78 9.87 -13.50
CA ASP A 133 -3.51 9.43 -14.71
C ASP A 133 -4.12 8.04 -14.52
N VAL A 134 -3.42 7.13 -13.81
CA VAL A 134 -3.94 5.78 -13.54
C VAL A 134 -5.18 5.83 -12.64
N PHE A 135 -5.22 6.74 -11.66
CA PHE A 135 -6.38 6.92 -10.79
C PHE A 135 -7.56 7.56 -11.50
N GLU A 136 -7.30 8.50 -12.40
CA GLU A 136 -8.35 9.24 -13.13
C GLU A 136 -8.91 8.41 -14.29
N GLN A 137 -8.06 7.80 -15.10
CA GLN A 137 -8.47 7.10 -16.32
C GLN A 137 -8.88 5.66 -16.10
N ARG A 138 -8.30 4.98 -15.11
CA ARG A 138 -8.65 3.65 -14.61
C ARG A 138 -8.61 2.49 -15.62
N THR A 139 -8.57 2.76 -16.93
CA THR A 139 -8.64 1.78 -18.01
C THR A 139 -7.49 1.99 -19.00
N ALA A 140 -7.08 0.93 -19.71
CA ALA A 140 -6.04 1.03 -20.72
C ALA A 140 -6.43 2.00 -21.87
N ALA A 141 -7.71 2.07 -22.22
CA ALA A 141 -8.23 3.00 -23.20
C ALA A 141 -8.11 4.46 -22.74
N GLY A 142 -8.57 4.76 -21.52
CA GLY A 142 -8.46 6.11 -20.96
C GLY A 142 -7.00 6.54 -20.79
N LEU A 143 -6.13 5.65 -20.31
CA LEU A 143 -4.69 5.92 -20.22
C LEU A 143 -4.07 6.23 -21.58
N ALA A 144 -4.52 5.57 -22.66
CA ALA A 144 -4.00 5.81 -24.01
C ALA A 144 -4.34 7.22 -24.53
N GLU A 145 -5.40 7.85 -24.04
CA GLU A 145 -5.82 9.20 -24.43
C GLU A 145 -4.92 10.29 -23.80
N VAL A 146 -4.45 10.06 -22.56
CA VAL A 146 -3.62 11.04 -21.81
C VAL A 146 -2.13 10.76 -21.93
N ALA A 147 -1.74 9.58 -22.38
CA ALA A 147 -0.36 9.13 -22.50
C ALA A 147 0.43 10.01 -23.49
N ARG A 148 1.65 10.39 -23.08
CA ARG A 148 2.59 11.21 -23.87
C ARG A 148 3.73 10.33 -24.40
N GLU A 149 4.39 10.75 -25.48
CA GLU A 149 5.66 10.15 -25.86
C GLU A 149 6.78 10.69 -24.97
N LEU A 150 7.56 9.78 -24.39
CA LEU A 150 8.76 10.16 -23.65
C LEU A 150 9.99 9.92 -24.51
N ASP A 151 10.86 10.92 -24.50
CA ASP A 151 12.21 10.74 -25.00
C ASP A 151 12.99 9.94 -23.94
N VAL A 152 13.18 8.63 -24.16
CA VAL A 152 13.81 7.67 -23.23
C VAL A 152 15.27 8.00 -22.94
N SER A 153 15.82 9.02 -23.58
CA SER A 153 17.23 9.46 -23.44
C SER A 153 17.52 10.31 -22.20
N ALA A 154 16.56 10.60 -21.34
CA ALA A 154 16.69 11.52 -20.22
C ALA A 154 17.06 10.89 -18.86
N SER A 155 17.89 9.86 -18.83
CA SER A 155 18.66 9.56 -17.60
C SER A 155 19.72 10.65 -17.45
N ASP A 156 19.76 11.35 -16.31
CA ASP A 156 20.79 12.34 -16.02
C ASP A 156 22.16 11.63 -16.06
N PRO A 157 23.02 11.89 -17.05
CA PRO A 157 24.30 11.19 -17.19
C PRO A 157 25.24 11.43 -16.00
N ASP A 158 24.96 12.44 -15.17
CA ASP A 158 25.73 12.79 -14.00
C ASP A 158 25.23 12.11 -12.70
N ASP A 159 24.10 11.39 -12.75
CA ASP A 159 23.57 10.66 -11.58
C ASP A 159 24.25 9.29 -11.41
N SER A 160 25.48 9.31 -10.89
CA SER A 160 26.22 8.09 -10.58
C SER A 160 25.69 7.34 -9.34
N GLY A 161 24.80 7.94 -8.56
CA GLY A 161 24.33 7.41 -7.27
C GLY A 161 25.42 7.30 -6.19
N VAL A 162 26.68 7.70 -6.46
CA VAL A 162 27.84 7.52 -5.55
C VAL A 162 28.24 8.85 -4.90
N GLY A 163 28.67 8.81 -3.65
CA GLY A 163 29.19 9.97 -2.89
C GLY A 163 28.27 10.41 -1.75
N GLY A 164 28.55 11.59 -1.21
CA GLY A 164 27.83 12.15 -0.07
C GLY A 164 26.34 12.36 -0.37
N MET A 165 25.49 12.05 0.60
CA MET A 165 24.03 12.16 0.51
C MET A 165 23.48 12.96 1.70
N GLU A 166 22.56 13.86 1.45
CA GLU A 166 21.78 14.51 2.51
C GLU A 166 20.72 13.53 3.06
N PRO A 167 20.50 13.50 4.39
CA PRO A 167 19.41 12.70 4.95
C PRO A 167 18.06 13.18 4.44
N THR A 168 17.19 12.23 4.09
CA THR A 168 15.79 12.53 3.72
C THR A 168 14.99 13.02 4.95
N PRO A 169 13.79 13.62 4.78
CA PRO A 169 12.98 14.08 5.91
C PRO A 169 12.70 12.99 6.94
N ILE A 170 12.38 11.78 6.49
CA ILE A 170 12.08 10.66 7.39
C ILE A 170 13.31 10.18 8.18
N MET A 171 14.49 10.21 7.56
CA MET A 171 15.75 9.89 8.23
C MET A 171 16.04 10.90 9.33
N ARG A 172 15.83 12.20 9.09
CA ARG A 172 16.00 13.25 10.11
C ARG A 172 14.95 13.15 11.23
N TRP A 173 13.71 12.81 10.88
CA TRP A 173 12.68 12.55 11.86
C TRP A 173 13.05 11.38 12.78
N PHE A 174 13.58 10.31 12.23
CA PHE A 174 14.01 9.15 13.01
C PHE A 174 15.21 9.51 13.92
N ASP A 175 16.22 10.20 13.38
CA ASP A 175 17.40 10.64 14.15
C ASP A 175 17.01 11.47 15.38
N ALA A 176 16.05 12.35 15.23
CA ALA A 176 15.54 13.19 16.32
C ALA A 176 14.87 12.40 17.46
N ARG A 177 14.43 11.15 17.22
CA ARG A 177 13.83 10.27 18.24
C ARG A 177 14.85 9.48 19.04
N GLY A 178 16.12 9.47 18.60
CA GLY A 178 17.15 8.65 19.21
C GLY A 178 16.98 7.16 18.93
N GLY A 179 17.83 6.35 19.54
CA GLY A 179 17.90 4.92 19.31
C GLY A 179 18.95 4.55 18.25
N ASP A 180 19.26 3.27 18.17
CA ASP A 180 20.20 2.76 17.19
C ASP A 180 19.51 2.41 15.88
N ILE A 181 19.83 3.17 14.82
CA ILE A 181 19.33 2.90 13.46
C ILE A 181 19.80 1.53 12.96
N GLY A 182 20.93 1.00 13.47
CA GLY A 182 21.42 -0.33 13.11
C GLY A 182 20.43 -1.43 13.45
N ALA A 183 19.67 -1.29 14.55
CA ALA A 183 18.66 -2.23 14.97
C ALA A 183 17.31 -2.06 14.21
N PHE A 184 17.10 -0.94 13.52
CA PHE A 184 15.85 -0.67 12.81
C PHE A 184 15.84 -1.37 11.45
N HIS A 185 15.05 -2.44 11.34
CA HIS A 185 15.04 -3.29 10.15
C HIS A 185 13.65 -3.84 9.82
N GLN A 186 13.52 -4.27 8.57
CA GLN A 186 12.42 -5.09 8.08
C GLN A 186 12.97 -6.41 7.55
N ALA A 187 12.17 -7.49 7.62
CA ALA A 187 12.56 -8.77 7.07
C ALA A 187 11.39 -9.50 6.44
N MET A 188 11.70 -10.32 5.43
CA MET A 188 10.76 -11.21 4.75
C MET A 188 11.34 -12.61 4.63
N LEU A 189 10.49 -13.62 4.82
CA LEU A 189 10.84 -15.03 4.63
C LEU A 189 10.21 -15.53 3.34
N LEU A 190 11.02 -16.11 2.47
CA LEU A 190 10.64 -16.68 1.19
C LEU A 190 10.85 -18.19 1.20
N GLU A 191 10.01 -18.93 0.50
CA GLU A 191 10.37 -20.24 -0.01
C GLU A 191 11.22 -20.09 -1.26
N VAL A 192 12.27 -20.89 -1.37
CA VAL A 192 13.18 -20.87 -2.52
C VAL A 192 13.23 -22.24 -3.21
N PRO A 193 13.59 -22.28 -4.50
CA PRO A 193 13.69 -23.52 -5.27
C PRO A 193 14.60 -24.57 -4.61
N ALA A 194 14.26 -25.84 -4.76
CA ALA A 194 15.16 -26.93 -4.44
C ALA A 194 16.46 -26.85 -5.25
N GLY A 195 17.58 -27.21 -4.63
CA GLY A 195 18.88 -27.20 -5.28
C GLY A 195 19.47 -25.81 -5.55
N LEU A 196 18.98 -24.78 -4.86
CA LEU A 196 19.66 -23.48 -4.82
C LEU A 196 21.09 -23.67 -4.29
N ARG A 197 22.06 -22.99 -4.88
CA ARG A 197 23.47 -23.08 -4.51
C ARG A 197 23.93 -21.78 -3.88
N GLN A 198 24.81 -21.89 -2.89
CA GLN A 198 25.34 -20.71 -2.19
C GLN A 198 26.09 -19.75 -3.11
N ASP A 199 26.92 -20.28 -4.02
CA ASP A 199 27.65 -19.47 -4.99
C ASP A 199 26.70 -18.71 -5.95
N HIS A 200 25.60 -19.32 -6.35
CA HIS A 200 24.57 -18.66 -7.16
C HIS A 200 23.86 -17.55 -6.38
N LEU A 201 23.52 -17.83 -5.11
CA LEU A 201 22.88 -16.81 -4.25
C LEU A 201 23.80 -15.64 -4.00
N VAL A 202 25.08 -15.87 -3.67
CA VAL A 202 26.08 -14.82 -3.48
C VAL A 202 26.23 -13.97 -4.74
N ALA A 203 26.29 -14.58 -5.93
CA ALA A 203 26.40 -13.84 -7.18
C ALA A 203 25.15 -12.99 -7.47
N ALA A 204 23.97 -13.51 -7.17
CA ALA A 204 22.71 -12.76 -7.32
C ALA A 204 22.62 -11.57 -6.33
N VAL A 205 22.99 -11.78 -5.09
CA VAL A 205 23.04 -10.72 -4.06
C VAL A 205 24.07 -9.66 -4.40
N GLN A 206 25.24 -10.03 -4.96
CA GLN A 206 26.22 -9.05 -5.44
C GLN A 206 25.62 -8.17 -6.54
N ALA A 207 24.95 -8.78 -7.53
CA ALA A 207 24.30 -8.03 -8.58
C ALA A 207 23.23 -7.06 -8.03
N LEU A 208 22.44 -7.50 -7.05
CA LEU A 208 21.42 -6.67 -6.40
C LEU A 208 22.03 -5.46 -5.67
N VAL A 209 23.08 -5.69 -4.86
CA VAL A 209 23.77 -4.64 -4.08
C VAL A 209 24.49 -3.66 -5.00
N ASP A 210 25.10 -4.16 -6.07
CA ASP A 210 25.79 -3.32 -7.05
C ASP A 210 24.81 -2.48 -7.87
N HIS A 211 23.59 -2.99 -8.11
CA HIS A 211 22.58 -2.31 -8.89
C HIS A 211 21.87 -1.18 -8.11
N HIS A 212 21.45 -1.44 -6.87
CA HIS A 212 20.73 -0.47 -6.05
C HIS A 212 21.71 0.31 -5.16
N ASP A 213 21.88 1.59 -5.46
CA ASP A 213 22.78 2.51 -4.78
C ASP A 213 22.54 2.58 -3.27
N ALA A 214 21.27 2.63 -2.84
CA ALA A 214 20.88 2.67 -1.43
C ALA A 214 21.48 1.52 -0.60
N LEU A 215 21.67 0.33 -1.17
CA LEU A 215 22.21 -0.84 -0.46
C LEU A 215 23.70 -0.73 -0.17
N ARG A 216 24.38 0.30 -0.68
CA ARG A 216 25.78 0.63 -0.43
C ARG A 216 25.95 1.88 0.42
N LEU A 217 24.86 2.35 1.06
CA LEU A 217 24.88 3.51 1.95
C LEU A 217 25.69 3.20 3.21
N THR A 218 26.51 4.15 3.63
CA THR A 218 27.18 4.16 4.91
C THR A 218 26.75 5.38 5.71
N ARG A 219 26.73 5.24 7.04
CA ARG A 219 26.44 6.30 7.98
C ARG A 219 27.64 6.54 8.88
N THR A 220 28.09 7.77 8.97
CA THR A 220 29.03 8.18 9.99
C THR A 220 28.29 8.99 11.04
N PRO A 221 28.36 8.63 12.34
CA PRO A 221 27.80 9.44 13.41
C PRO A 221 28.39 10.86 13.36
N GLY A 222 27.55 11.87 13.53
CA GLY A 222 27.99 13.27 13.57
C GLY A 222 28.96 13.51 14.73
N GLY A 223 30.06 14.24 14.46
CA GLY A 223 30.97 14.66 15.49
C GLY A 223 30.31 15.58 16.51
N GLN A 224 30.89 15.70 17.73
CA GLN A 224 30.38 16.58 18.79
C GLN A 224 30.19 18.02 18.28
N GLY A 225 28.94 18.41 18.06
CA GLY A 225 28.59 19.79 17.68
C GLY A 225 27.22 19.98 17.03
N ASN A 226 26.80 19.14 16.11
CA ASN A 226 25.52 19.31 15.40
C ASN A 226 24.66 18.05 15.30
N GLY A 227 25.06 16.91 15.87
CA GLY A 227 24.22 15.70 15.95
C GLY A 227 23.80 15.05 14.62
N ALA A 228 24.02 15.66 13.48
CA ALA A 228 23.53 15.20 12.20
C ALA A 228 24.41 14.06 11.63
N TRP A 229 23.78 13.03 11.09
CA TRP A 229 24.46 11.96 10.37
C TRP A 229 25.15 12.50 9.10
N SER A 230 26.31 11.96 8.78
CA SER A 230 26.88 12.02 7.44
C SER A 230 26.61 10.71 6.73
N LEU A 231 25.98 10.79 5.56
CA LEU A 231 25.64 9.65 4.74
C LEU A 231 26.49 9.67 3.46
N GLU A 232 26.98 8.49 3.08
CA GLU A 232 27.78 8.33 1.86
C GLU A 232 27.40 7.04 1.14
N VAL A 233 27.18 7.11 -0.16
CA VAL A 233 26.94 5.95 -1.00
C VAL A 233 28.25 5.49 -1.62
N GLY A 234 28.65 4.28 -1.30
CA GLY A 234 29.88 3.66 -1.82
C GLY A 234 29.80 3.27 -3.29
N PRO A 235 30.96 3.10 -3.96
CA PRO A 235 31.00 2.65 -5.35
C PRO A 235 30.54 1.19 -5.50
N VAL A 236 30.23 0.79 -6.73
CA VAL A 236 29.95 -0.61 -7.10
C VAL A 236 31.12 -1.50 -6.62
N GLY A 237 30.78 -2.65 -6.02
CA GLY A 237 31.74 -3.59 -5.45
C GLY A 237 32.26 -3.23 -4.05
N SER A 238 31.82 -2.11 -3.45
CA SER A 238 32.25 -1.72 -2.09
C SER A 238 31.70 -2.64 -0.98
N VAL A 239 30.62 -3.36 -1.23
CA VAL A 239 29.98 -4.27 -0.27
C VAL A 239 30.07 -5.70 -0.83
N PRO A 240 30.91 -6.57 -0.27
CA PRO A 240 31.04 -7.95 -0.77
C PRO A 240 29.86 -8.81 -0.31
N ALA A 241 29.09 -9.36 -1.23
CA ALA A 241 27.92 -10.18 -0.94
C ALA A 241 28.24 -11.45 -0.13
N ALA A 242 29.47 -11.94 -0.18
CA ALA A 242 29.91 -13.08 0.63
C ALA A 242 29.80 -12.82 2.17
N GLU A 243 29.86 -11.56 2.60
CA GLU A 243 29.65 -11.17 3.99
C GLU A 243 28.17 -11.06 4.38
N LEU A 244 27.26 -11.01 3.38
CA LEU A 244 25.84 -10.80 3.56
C LEU A 244 25.06 -12.11 3.58
N VAL A 245 25.59 -13.20 3.00
CA VAL A 245 24.86 -14.47 2.81
C VAL A 245 25.36 -15.51 3.81
N HIS A 246 24.43 -15.95 4.66
CA HIS A 246 24.68 -16.97 5.69
C HIS A 246 23.86 -18.22 5.40
N ARG A 247 24.51 -19.39 5.43
CA ARG A 247 23.87 -20.69 5.23
C ARG A 247 23.61 -21.38 6.57
N VAL A 248 22.39 -21.88 6.74
CA VAL A 248 21.96 -22.72 7.85
C VAL A 248 21.54 -24.07 7.28
N GLU A 249 22.28 -25.13 7.55
CA GLU A 249 21.92 -26.49 7.12
C GLU A 249 20.79 -27.03 8.00
N THR A 250 19.66 -27.38 7.38
CA THR A 250 18.51 -27.93 8.09
C THR A 250 18.39 -29.45 7.92
N ALA A 251 19.17 -30.03 7.01
CA ALA A 251 19.19 -31.48 6.72
C ALA A 251 17.78 -32.08 6.51
N GLY A 252 16.86 -31.29 5.92
CA GLY A 252 15.47 -31.70 5.73
C GLY A 252 14.57 -31.54 6.95
N ALA A 253 15.08 -31.02 8.08
CA ALA A 253 14.24 -30.65 9.20
C ALA A 253 13.34 -29.45 8.86
N ALA A 254 12.15 -29.42 9.46
CA ALA A 254 11.24 -28.29 9.28
C ALA A 254 11.85 -27.02 9.83
N VAL A 255 11.75 -25.93 9.06
CA VAL A 255 12.09 -24.59 9.51
C VAL A 255 10.87 -24.05 10.27
N ASP A 256 10.94 -23.99 11.59
CA ASP A 256 9.87 -23.48 12.44
C ASP A 256 10.05 -21.98 12.75
N ALA A 257 9.00 -21.35 13.28
CA ALA A 257 9.02 -19.95 13.65
C ALA A 257 10.11 -19.60 14.69
N THR A 258 10.43 -20.51 15.60
CA THR A 258 11.45 -20.29 16.63
C THR A 258 12.84 -20.16 16.01
N LEU A 259 13.19 -21.07 15.09
CA LEU A 259 14.45 -21.02 14.36
C LEU A 259 14.52 -19.75 13.49
N VAL A 260 13.41 -19.39 12.82
CA VAL A 260 13.37 -18.17 11.99
C VAL A 260 13.61 -16.92 12.84
N HIS A 261 12.94 -16.80 13.99
CA HIS A 261 13.11 -15.66 14.90
C HIS A 261 14.57 -15.57 15.41
N ALA A 262 15.14 -16.65 15.88
CA ALA A 262 16.52 -16.69 16.36
C ALA A 262 17.51 -16.25 15.25
N GLN A 263 17.29 -16.70 14.02
CA GLN A 263 18.12 -16.31 12.88
C GLN A 263 17.87 -14.87 12.43
N ALA A 264 16.65 -14.36 12.57
CA ALA A 264 16.32 -12.95 12.30
C ALA A 264 17.03 -12.03 13.30
N GLU A 265 17.02 -12.36 14.59
CA GLU A 265 17.78 -11.64 15.63
C GLU A 265 19.28 -11.67 15.36
N ALA A 266 19.83 -12.85 15.03
CA ALA A 266 21.25 -12.97 14.70
C ALA A 266 21.60 -12.20 13.41
N ALA A 267 20.74 -12.14 12.42
CA ALA A 267 20.94 -11.38 11.19
C ALA A 267 20.87 -9.87 11.46
N SER A 268 19.87 -9.42 12.22
CA SER A 268 19.73 -8.00 12.58
C SER A 268 20.94 -7.49 13.37
N ALA A 269 21.49 -8.30 14.27
CA ALA A 269 22.71 -7.96 15.02
C ALA A 269 23.97 -7.83 14.14
N ARG A 270 23.96 -8.33 12.90
CA ARG A 270 25.05 -8.17 11.93
C ARG A 270 24.88 -6.93 11.05
N LEU A 271 23.69 -6.32 11.04
CA LEU A 271 23.47 -5.06 10.33
C LEU A 271 24.35 -3.96 10.95
N SER A 272 24.94 -3.14 10.11
CA SER A 272 25.75 -2.00 10.55
C SER A 272 25.75 -0.93 9.46
N ALA A 273 25.09 0.18 9.75
CA ALA A 273 25.07 1.32 8.85
C ALA A 273 26.46 1.96 8.71
N GLU A 274 27.31 1.90 9.76
CA GLU A 274 28.66 2.41 9.73
C GLU A 274 29.58 1.62 8.79
N ARG A 275 29.34 0.31 8.66
CA ARG A 275 30.11 -0.58 7.78
C ARG A 275 29.48 -0.76 6.41
N GLY A 276 28.31 -0.17 6.16
CA GLY A 276 27.53 -0.40 4.93
C GLY A 276 26.93 -1.81 4.83
N LEU A 277 26.85 -2.55 5.93
CA LEU A 277 26.21 -3.87 5.96
C LEU A 277 24.72 -3.71 6.25
N LEU A 278 23.96 -3.28 5.25
CA LEU A 278 22.54 -2.93 5.38
C LEU A 278 21.59 -4.06 5.00
N VAL A 279 22.13 -5.14 4.45
CA VAL A 279 21.38 -6.33 4.04
C VAL A 279 22.01 -7.56 4.69
N GLN A 280 21.17 -8.48 5.15
CA GLN A 280 21.60 -9.81 5.59
C GLN A 280 20.64 -10.84 5.00
N MET A 281 21.18 -11.94 4.52
CA MET A 281 20.41 -13.05 3.99
C MET A 281 20.76 -14.33 4.73
N VAL A 282 19.75 -15.02 5.24
CA VAL A 282 19.93 -16.33 5.87
C VAL A 282 19.22 -17.38 5.02
N TRP A 283 20.00 -18.24 4.41
CA TRP A 283 19.49 -19.33 3.60
C TRP A 283 19.43 -20.63 4.43
N PHE A 284 18.21 -21.09 4.70
CA PHE A 284 17.94 -22.38 5.31
C PHE A 284 17.98 -23.45 4.22
N ASP A 285 19.09 -24.14 4.13
CA ASP A 285 19.33 -25.16 3.12
C ASP A 285 18.74 -26.50 3.56
N ALA A 286 17.66 -26.91 2.89
CA ALA A 286 16.98 -28.20 3.11
C ALA A 286 17.56 -29.35 2.26
N GLY A 287 18.62 -29.08 1.49
CA GLY A 287 19.23 -30.04 0.58
C GLY A 287 18.71 -29.94 -0.88
N PRO A 288 19.27 -30.72 -1.79
CA PRO A 288 19.07 -30.53 -3.22
C PRO A 288 17.67 -30.92 -3.74
N ALA A 289 16.91 -31.70 -2.98
CA ALA A 289 15.62 -32.24 -3.40
C ALA A 289 14.42 -31.55 -2.73
N VAL A 290 14.66 -30.65 -1.74
CA VAL A 290 13.62 -30.01 -0.95
C VAL A 290 13.74 -28.50 -1.10
N ARG A 291 12.59 -27.81 -1.14
CA ARG A 291 12.55 -26.34 -1.13
C ARG A 291 13.11 -25.82 0.19
N GLY A 292 14.04 -24.89 0.10
CA GLY A 292 14.59 -24.19 1.25
C GLY A 292 13.77 -22.96 1.64
N ARG A 293 14.33 -22.19 2.59
CA ARG A 293 13.83 -20.87 2.97
C ARG A 293 14.93 -19.84 2.84
N LEU A 294 14.56 -18.62 2.49
CA LEU A 294 15.48 -17.48 2.46
C LEU A 294 14.88 -16.35 3.28
N LEU A 295 15.51 -16.03 4.39
CA LEU A 295 15.20 -14.86 5.20
C LEU A 295 16.04 -13.70 4.68
N VAL A 296 15.38 -12.64 4.24
CA VAL A 296 15.99 -11.40 3.78
C VAL A 296 15.72 -10.33 4.84
N VAL A 297 16.79 -9.79 5.44
CA VAL A 297 16.73 -8.76 6.48
C VAL A 297 17.41 -7.51 5.94
N VAL A 298 16.73 -6.38 5.94
CA VAL A 298 17.23 -5.12 5.40
C VAL A 298 17.06 -4.02 6.43
N ASN A 299 18.10 -3.22 6.64
CA ASN A 299 18.03 -2.04 7.49
C ASN A 299 17.02 -1.05 6.93
N HIS A 300 16.12 -0.54 7.78
CA HIS A 300 15.01 0.31 7.33
C HIS A 300 15.49 1.68 6.78
N LEU A 301 16.73 2.06 7.04
CA LEU A 301 17.35 3.25 6.43
C LEU A 301 17.28 3.24 4.89
N VAL A 302 17.26 2.03 4.29
CA VAL A 302 17.36 1.83 2.83
C VAL A 302 16.23 0.99 2.25
N VAL A 303 15.17 0.75 2.99
CA VAL A 303 14.02 -0.01 2.51
C VAL A 303 12.72 0.55 3.07
N ASP A 304 11.66 0.48 2.27
CA ASP A 304 10.27 0.72 2.65
C ASP A 304 9.36 -0.32 2.00
N GLY A 305 8.05 -0.23 2.23
CA GLY A 305 7.09 -1.18 1.67
C GLY A 305 7.08 -1.26 0.14
N VAL A 306 7.39 -0.16 -0.55
CA VAL A 306 7.50 -0.15 -2.02
C VAL A 306 8.82 -0.76 -2.48
N SER A 307 9.91 -0.50 -1.77
CA SER A 307 11.24 -1.05 -2.07
C SER A 307 11.25 -2.58 -2.06
N TRP A 308 10.46 -3.24 -1.20
CA TRP A 308 10.32 -4.69 -1.21
C TRP A 308 9.77 -5.23 -2.52
N ARG A 309 8.85 -4.49 -3.15
CA ARG A 309 8.25 -4.85 -4.46
C ARG A 309 9.21 -4.66 -5.64
N ILE A 310 10.37 -4.04 -5.38
CA ILE A 310 11.48 -3.91 -6.33
C ILE A 310 12.56 -4.96 -6.01
N LEU A 311 13.01 -5.01 -4.76
CA LEU A 311 14.13 -5.85 -4.35
C LEU A 311 13.88 -7.34 -4.52
N LEU A 312 12.67 -7.82 -4.18
CA LEU A 312 12.41 -9.26 -4.26
C LEU A 312 12.33 -9.77 -5.70
N PRO A 313 11.60 -9.14 -6.63
CA PRO A 313 11.67 -9.50 -8.04
C PRO A 313 13.07 -9.46 -8.61
N ASP A 314 13.85 -8.40 -8.32
CA ASP A 314 15.23 -8.27 -8.81
C ASP A 314 16.15 -9.37 -8.27
N LEU A 315 16.03 -9.73 -7.01
CA LEU A 315 16.75 -10.84 -6.40
C LEU A 315 16.41 -12.17 -7.08
N ILE A 316 15.12 -12.41 -7.33
CA ILE A 316 14.64 -13.63 -7.99
C ILE A 316 15.16 -13.71 -9.42
N ASP A 317 15.05 -12.62 -10.19
CA ASP A 317 15.53 -12.59 -11.57
C ASP A 317 17.05 -12.74 -11.66
N ALA A 318 17.80 -12.15 -10.72
CA ALA A 318 19.24 -12.35 -10.61
C ALA A 318 19.59 -13.81 -10.29
N CYS A 319 18.89 -14.43 -9.32
CA CYS A 319 19.08 -15.85 -8.99
C CYS A 319 18.81 -16.76 -10.20
N GLU A 320 17.71 -16.53 -10.91
CA GLU A 320 17.33 -17.34 -12.08
C GLU A 320 18.30 -17.14 -13.26
N ALA A 321 18.82 -15.93 -13.46
CA ALA A 321 19.83 -15.68 -14.47
C ALA A 321 21.10 -16.46 -14.17
N VAL A 322 21.61 -16.38 -12.91
CA VAL A 322 22.82 -17.10 -12.49
C VAL A 322 22.63 -18.62 -12.57
N ARG A 323 21.47 -19.14 -12.11
CA ARG A 323 21.12 -20.59 -12.24
C ARG A 323 21.15 -21.05 -13.69
N GLY A 324 20.71 -20.19 -14.60
CA GLY A 324 20.73 -20.43 -16.05
C GLY A 324 22.08 -20.17 -16.71
N GLY A 325 23.16 -19.90 -15.96
CA GLY A 325 24.50 -19.61 -16.49
C GLY A 325 24.59 -18.27 -17.24
N ARG A 326 23.70 -17.33 -16.97
CA ARG A 326 23.66 -16.00 -17.59
C ARG A 326 24.04 -14.93 -16.56
N PRO A 327 24.67 -13.82 -16.98
CA PRO A 327 24.88 -12.69 -16.09
C PRO A 327 23.52 -12.05 -15.74
N PRO A 328 23.29 -11.66 -14.47
CA PRO A 328 22.13 -10.89 -14.08
C PRO A 328 22.04 -9.57 -14.87
N ARG A 329 20.85 -9.25 -15.32
CA ARG A 329 20.53 -7.97 -15.96
C ARG A 329 19.24 -7.47 -15.34
N LEU A 330 19.36 -6.44 -14.48
CA LEU A 330 18.24 -5.82 -13.80
C LEU A 330 17.82 -4.56 -14.56
N ASP A 331 16.55 -4.23 -14.48
CA ASP A 331 16.01 -3.03 -15.13
C ASP A 331 16.63 -1.77 -14.53
N PRO A 332 16.93 -0.73 -15.32
CA PRO A 332 17.64 0.45 -14.84
C PRO A 332 16.88 1.20 -13.77
N VAL A 333 17.61 1.82 -12.85
CA VAL A 333 17.09 2.79 -11.87
C VAL A 333 17.11 4.16 -12.53
N GLY A 334 15.96 4.86 -12.53
CA GLY A 334 15.83 6.16 -13.17
C GLY A 334 16.55 7.26 -12.40
N THR A 335 16.14 7.52 -11.16
CA THR A 335 16.75 8.53 -10.26
C THR A 335 17.32 7.82 -9.04
N SER A 336 18.59 8.06 -8.70
CA SER A 336 19.22 7.48 -7.51
C SER A 336 18.61 8.04 -6.22
N LEU A 337 18.71 7.28 -5.11
CA LEU A 337 18.30 7.78 -3.78
C LEU A 337 19.07 9.04 -3.41
N ARG A 338 20.37 9.07 -3.68
CA ARG A 338 21.23 10.24 -3.46
C ARG A 338 20.75 11.47 -4.21
N ARG A 339 20.44 11.31 -5.51
CA ARG A 339 19.92 12.41 -6.35
C ARG A 339 18.59 12.91 -5.81
N TRP A 340 17.68 12.00 -5.47
CA TRP A 340 16.40 12.35 -4.88
C TRP A 340 16.54 13.17 -3.60
N ALA A 341 17.39 12.75 -2.66
CA ALA A 341 17.64 13.48 -1.42
C ALA A 341 18.14 14.92 -1.68
N SER A 342 19.02 15.09 -2.68
CA SER A 342 19.48 16.42 -3.12
C SER A 342 18.32 17.26 -3.69
N LEU A 343 17.47 16.67 -4.54
CA LEU A 343 16.29 17.35 -5.11
C LEU A 343 15.31 17.79 -4.01
N LEU A 344 15.05 16.94 -3.02
CA LEU A 344 14.21 17.29 -1.86
C LEU A 344 14.76 18.49 -1.07
N THR A 345 16.09 18.58 -0.93
CA THR A 345 16.75 19.70 -0.23
C THR A 345 16.58 21.02 -1.00
N VAL A 346 16.60 20.97 -2.33
CA VAL A 346 16.31 22.12 -3.18
C VAL A 346 14.85 22.50 -3.11
N GLU A 347 13.96 21.52 -3.26
CA GLU A 347 12.50 21.69 -3.24
C GLU A 347 12.02 22.30 -1.92
N ALA A 348 12.59 21.89 -0.79
CA ALA A 348 12.25 22.43 0.54
C ALA A 348 12.41 23.95 0.66
N ARG A 349 13.20 24.58 -0.22
CA ARG A 349 13.50 26.02 -0.22
C ARG A 349 12.76 26.78 -1.31
N GLN A 350 11.99 26.11 -2.15
CA GLN A 350 11.21 26.79 -3.19
C GLN A 350 10.15 27.71 -2.57
N PRO A 351 9.91 28.91 -3.13
CA PRO A 351 8.92 29.84 -2.59
C PRO A 351 7.51 29.25 -2.51
N ALA A 352 7.10 28.45 -3.50
CA ALA A 352 5.81 27.78 -3.51
C ALA A 352 5.71 26.80 -2.32
N ARG A 353 6.78 26.03 -2.06
CA ARG A 353 6.82 25.10 -0.94
C ARG A 353 6.83 25.82 0.42
N THR A 354 7.63 26.88 0.55
CA THR A 354 7.70 27.68 1.79
C THR A 354 6.35 28.32 2.13
N ALA A 355 5.54 28.69 1.14
CA ALA A 355 4.20 29.24 1.35
C ALA A 355 3.24 28.27 2.06
N GLU A 356 3.48 26.96 1.97
CA GLU A 356 2.66 25.95 2.68
C GLU A 356 2.86 25.97 4.22
N ALA A 357 3.92 26.62 4.72
CA ALA A 357 4.18 26.64 6.17
C ALA A 357 3.00 27.20 6.98
N ALA A 358 2.28 28.17 6.42
CA ALA A 358 1.08 28.73 7.06
C ALA A 358 -0.04 27.70 7.20
N LEU A 359 -0.26 26.87 6.17
CA LEU A 359 -1.23 25.77 6.21
C LEU A 359 -0.90 24.78 7.34
N TRP A 360 0.36 24.35 7.41
CA TRP A 360 0.81 23.41 8.41
C TRP A 360 0.73 23.96 9.83
N SER A 361 1.10 25.23 10.01
CA SER A 361 0.98 25.93 11.29
C SER A 361 -0.50 26.05 11.74
N GLU A 362 -1.41 26.42 10.86
CA GLU A 362 -2.84 26.49 11.14
C GLU A 362 -3.40 25.11 11.55
N LEU A 363 -3.05 24.07 10.78
CA LEU A 363 -3.51 22.71 11.02
C LEU A 363 -3.07 22.19 12.40
N LEU A 364 -1.81 22.43 12.79
CA LEU A 364 -1.23 21.96 14.05
C LEU A 364 -1.64 22.81 15.27
N THR A 365 -2.01 24.08 15.08
CA THR A 365 -2.49 24.96 16.16
C THR A 365 -3.99 24.82 16.42
N ALA A 366 -4.74 24.20 15.50
CA ALA A 366 -6.16 23.96 15.66
C ALA A 366 -6.42 23.03 16.86
N ALA A 367 -7.54 23.28 17.58
CA ALA A 367 -7.88 22.53 18.78
C ALA A 367 -7.99 21.03 18.55
N ASP A 368 -7.15 20.25 19.23
CA ASP A 368 -7.21 18.78 19.31
C ASP A 368 -7.21 18.35 20.79
N PRO A 369 -8.40 18.17 21.40
CA PRO A 369 -8.50 17.80 22.79
C PRO A 369 -7.77 16.49 23.09
N PRO A 370 -7.02 16.42 24.23
CA PRO A 370 -6.23 15.26 24.56
C PRO A 370 -7.10 14.02 24.76
N LEU A 371 -6.65 12.91 24.17
CA LEU A 371 -7.31 11.60 24.28
C LEU A 371 -7.04 10.95 25.66
N THR A 372 -5.91 11.28 26.26
CA THR A 372 -5.48 10.78 27.58
C THR A 372 -5.20 11.94 28.53
N THR A 373 -4.90 11.64 29.79
CA THR A 373 -4.54 12.66 30.81
C THR A 373 -3.05 13.01 30.80
N GLY A 374 -2.20 12.12 30.25
CA GLY A 374 -0.76 12.29 30.18
C GLY A 374 -0.31 12.80 28.82
N ARG A 375 0.99 13.10 28.73
CA ARG A 375 1.71 13.39 27.50
C ARG A 375 2.80 12.34 27.30
N LEU A 376 3.16 12.09 26.05
CA LEU A 376 4.28 11.25 25.70
C LEU A 376 5.57 11.81 26.30
N ASP A 377 6.35 10.96 26.95
CA ASP A 377 7.66 11.26 27.51
C ASP A 377 8.72 10.45 26.77
N VAL A 378 9.49 11.12 25.93
CA VAL A 378 10.50 10.50 25.05
C VAL A 378 11.57 9.69 25.80
N ALA A 379 11.83 10.02 27.06
CA ALA A 379 12.81 9.28 27.87
C ALA A 379 12.23 8.01 28.50
N ARG A 380 10.91 7.97 28.68
CA ARG A 380 10.21 6.85 29.33
C ARG A 380 9.48 5.96 28.32
N ASP A 381 8.78 6.57 27.38
CA ASP A 381 7.87 5.89 26.47
C ASP A 381 8.65 5.45 25.23
N THR A 382 9.25 4.27 25.33
CA THR A 382 10.14 3.70 24.29
C THR A 382 9.55 2.43 23.69
N VAL A 383 10.07 2.01 22.54
CA VAL A 383 9.66 0.78 21.82
C VAL A 383 9.72 -0.44 22.75
N GLY A 384 10.78 -0.57 23.58
CA GLY A 384 10.91 -1.72 24.49
C GLY A 384 9.86 -1.76 25.61
N ARG A 385 9.15 -0.64 25.87
CA ARG A 385 8.05 -0.57 26.85
C ARG A 385 6.68 -0.60 26.21
N ALA A 386 6.59 -0.40 24.90
CA ALA A 386 5.33 -0.43 24.19
C ALA A 386 4.55 -1.72 24.42
N ARG A 387 3.24 -1.64 24.29
CA ARG A 387 2.32 -2.79 24.27
C ARG A 387 1.63 -2.85 22.93
N GLU A 388 1.28 -4.04 22.52
CA GLU A 388 0.64 -4.30 21.25
C GLU A 388 -0.62 -5.12 21.40
N LEU A 389 -1.59 -4.86 20.49
CA LEU A 389 -2.82 -5.59 20.35
C LEU A 389 -3.12 -5.74 18.86
N THR A 390 -3.17 -6.98 18.40
CA THR A 390 -3.57 -7.28 17.02
C THR A 390 -5.03 -7.71 16.99
N LEU A 391 -5.79 -7.14 16.07
CA LEU A 391 -7.20 -7.44 15.82
C LEU A 391 -7.44 -7.54 14.32
N SER A 392 -8.41 -8.34 13.89
CA SER A 392 -8.74 -8.50 12.48
C SER A 392 -10.24 -8.38 12.18
N LEU A 393 -10.52 -8.01 10.92
CA LEU A 393 -11.86 -8.07 10.32
C LEU A 393 -11.89 -9.17 9.27
N PRO A 394 -12.95 -9.98 9.27
CA PRO A 394 -13.06 -11.11 8.35
C PRO A 394 -13.39 -10.69 6.92
N PRO A 395 -13.26 -11.61 5.95
CA PRO A 395 -13.46 -11.36 4.53
C PRO A 395 -14.82 -10.73 4.15
N GLU A 396 -15.88 -11.06 4.88
CA GLU A 396 -17.24 -10.55 4.62
C GLU A 396 -17.33 -9.02 4.80
N VAL A 397 -16.45 -8.45 5.62
CA VAL A 397 -16.34 -7.00 5.84
C VAL A 397 -15.22 -6.42 5.00
N THR A 398 -14.11 -7.12 4.92
CA THR A 398 -12.91 -6.61 4.22
C THR A 398 -13.10 -6.55 2.71
N THR A 399 -13.76 -7.54 2.09
CA THR A 399 -13.99 -7.51 0.64
C THR A 399 -14.77 -6.27 0.20
N PRO A 400 -15.96 -5.94 0.74
CA PRO A 400 -16.66 -4.72 0.34
C PRO A 400 -15.94 -3.43 0.76
N LEU A 401 -15.15 -3.44 1.84
CA LEU A 401 -14.26 -2.34 2.21
C LEU A 401 -13.23 -2.02 1.10
N LEU A 402 -12.72 -3.04 0.44
CA LEU A 402 -11.72 -2.88 -0.64
C LEU A 402 -12.34 -2.59 -2.00
N THR A 403 -13.59 -2.92 -2.23
CA THR A 403 -14.23 -2.89 -3.56
C THR A 403 -15.46 -1.97 -3.61
N THR A 404 -16.52 -2.33 -2.91
CA THR A 404 -17.84 -1.69 -3.00
C THR A 404 -17.80 -0.24 -2.51
N VAL A 405 -17.22 0.00 -1.31
CA VAL A 405 -17.22 1.34 -0.71
C VAL A 405 -16.33 2.31 -1.51
N PRO A 406 -15.06 1.97 -1.84
CA PRO A 406 -14.22 2.82 -2.66
C PRO A 406 -14.83 3.15 -4.02
N THR A 407 -15.42 2.15 -4.69
CA THR A 407 -16.07 2.34 -6.00
C THR A 407 -17.29 3.24 -5.90
N ALA A 408 -18.15 3.06 -4.90
CA ALA A 408 -19.37 3.84 -4.75
C ALA A 408 -19.10 5.33 -4.48
N PHE A 409 -18.00 5.67 -3.80
CA PHE A 409 -17.67 7.03 -3.36
C PHE A 409 -16.48 7.65 -4.10
N HIS A 410 -15.91 6.99 -5.09
CA HIS A 410 -14.64 7.40 -5.73
C HIS A 410 -13.55 7.70 -4.69
N ALA A 411 -13.53 6.89 -3.62
CA ALA A 411 -12.64 7.02 -2.48
C ALA A 411 -11.49 6.00 -2.57
N LYS A 412 -10.44 6.22 -1.78
CA LYS A 412 -9.42 5.22 -1.49
C LYS A 412 -9.78 4.45 -0.23
N VAL A 413 -9.17 3.30 -0.03
CA VAL A 413 -9.32 2.53 1.22
C VAL A 413 -8.89 3.36 2.42
N ASP A 414 -7.82 4.16 2.29
CA ASP A 414 -7.33 5.07 3.33
C ASP A 414 -8.39 6.08 3.77
N ASP A 415 -9.15 6.66 2.82
CA ASP A 415 -10.22 7.62 3.11
C ASP A 415 -11.31 6.97 4.00
N VAL A 416 -11.65 5.70 3.71
CA VAL A 416 -12.66 4.93 4.46
C VAL A 416 -12.14 4.62 5.86
N LEU A 417 -10.89 4.15 5.97
CA LEU A 417 -10.27 3.80 7.25
C LEU A 417 -10.07 5.02 8.15
N LEU A 418 -9.64 6.16 7.59
CA LEU A 418 -9.51 7.43 8.32
C LEU A 418 -10.87 7.99 8.76
N THR A 419 -11.90 7.90 7.91
CA THR A 419 -13.27 8.27 8.28
C THR A 419 -13.74 7.45 9.48
N ALA A 420 -13.56 6.12 9.42
CA ALA A 420 -13.90 5.24 10.51
C ALA A 420 -13.13 5.56 11.80
N LEU A 421 -11.83 5.93 11.69
CA LEU A 421 -10.99 6.29 12.82
C LEU A 421 -11.46 7.59 13.49
N ALA A 422 -11.78 8.62 12.69
CA ALA A 422 -12.32 9.88 13.20
C ALA A 422 -13.66 9.67 13.93
N LEU A 423 -14.57 8.86 13.36
CA LEU A 423 -15.84 8.49 13.99
C LEU A 423 -15.62 7.71 15.31
N ALA A 424 -14.66 6.78 15.33
CA ALA A 424 -14.31 6.02 16.53
C ALA A 424 -13.75 6.91 17.63
N VAL A 425 -12.85 7.85 17.30
CA VAL A 425 -12.27 8.80 18.25
C VAL A 425 -13.34 9.77 18.78
N ALA A 426 -14.24 10.25 17.91
CA ALA A 426 -15.36 11.08 18.35
C ALA A 426 -16.27 10.34 19.34
N GLN A 427 -16.55 9.05 19.11
CA GLN A 427 -17.29 8.21 20.06
C GLN A 427 -16.50 7.95 21.35
N TRP A 428 -15.19 7.69 21.22
CA TRP A 428 -14.28 7.53 22.36
C TRP A 428 -14.34 8.76 23.27
N ARG A 429 -14.21 9.97 22.72
CA ARG A 429 -14.29 11.23 23.47
C ARG A 429 -15.61 11.37 24.21
N ARG A 430 -16.73 11.03 23.58
CA ARG A 430 -18.08 11.07 24.20
C ARG A 430 -18.20 10.10 25.37
N THR A 431 -17.75 8.87 25.22
CA THR A 431 -17.89 7.81 26.22
C THR A 431 -16.95 7.97 27.42
N HIS A 432 -15.82 8.70 27.23
CA HIS A 432 -14.80 8.91 28.26
C HIS A 432 -14.80 10.35 28.81
N ALA A 433 -15.89 11.10 28.60
CA ALA A 433 -16.05 12.49 29.06
C ALA A 433 -14.92 13.45 28.60
N ARG A 434 -14.34 13.21 27.40
CA ARG A 434 -13.30 14.04 26.78
C ARG A 434 -13.86 15.13 25.85
N GLY A 435 -15.16 15.39 25.90
CA GLY A 435 -15.83 16.39 25.08
C GLY A 435 -16.59 15.79 23.89
N ARG A 436 -17.07 16.67 23.01
CA ARG A 436 -17.88 16.32 21.83
C ARG A 436 -17.21 16.72 20.51
N HIS A 437 -15.91 16.98 20.52
CA HIS A 437 -15.17 17.28 19.31
C HIS A 437 -15.18 16.08 18.36
N THR A 438 -15.50 16.34 17.11
CA THR A 438 -15.54 15.33 16.02
C THR A 438 -14.24 15.30 15.23
N ALA A 439 -13.56 16.44 15.13
CA ALA A 439 -12.29 16.52 14.43
C ALA A 439 -11.18 15.73 15.13
N LEU A 440 -10.34 15.08 14.35
CA LEU A 440 -9.17 14.32 14.76
C LEU A 440 -7.94 14.88 14.06
N LEU A 441 -6.89 15.18 14.82
CA LEU A 441 -5.55 15.42 14.30
C LEU A 441 -4.76 14.10 14.41
N VAL A 442 -4.25 13.61 13.30
CA VAL A 442 -3.55 12.31 13.20
C VAL A 442 -2.35 12.44 12.26
N ASP A 443 -1.22 11.85 12.61
CA ASP A 443 -0.13 11.66 11.66
C ASP A 443 -0.44 10.48 10.75
N VAL A 444 -0.25 10.69 9.44
CA VAL A 444 -0.48 9.67 8.41
C VAL A 444 0.83 9.42 7.67
N GLU A 445 1.09 8.15 7.38
CA GLU A 445 2.21 7.77 6.53
C GLU A 445 1.80 7.71 5.05
N GLY A 446 2.66 8.23 4.19
CA GLY A 446 2.57 8.10 2.73
C GLY A 446 3.79 7.40 2.15
N HIS A 447 3.69 6.92 0.91
CA HIS A 447 4.80 6.23 0.24
C HIS A 447 5.95 7.14 -0.18
N GLY A 448 5.76 8.47 -0.22
CA GLY A 448 6.78 9.48 -0.47
C GLY A 448 7.38 9.53 -1.88
N ARG A 449 6.87 8.74 -2.81
CA ARG A 449 7.27 8.77 -4.23
C ARG A 449 6.31 9.64 -5.02
N GLU A 450 6.24 10.92 -4.65
CA GLU A 450 5.38 11.90 -5.30
C GLU A 450 6.12 12.59 -6.45
N GLU A 451 5.39 12.95 -7.51
CA GLU A 451 5.93 13.61 -8.70
C GLU A 451 6.06 15.12 -8.48
N ILE A 452 6.82 15.52 -7.45
CA ILE A 452 7.03 16.94 -7.09
C ILE A 452 8.20 17.59 -7.81
N VAL A 453 9.03 16.81 -8.49
CA VAL A 453 10.18 17.29 -9.26
C VAL A 453 10.11 16.73 -10.67
N GLU A 454 10.03 17.61 -11.65
CA GLU A 454 9.97 17.24 -13.07
C GLU A 454 11.17 16.39 -13.48
N GLY A 455 10.93 15.30 -14.18
CA GLY A 455 11.95 14.39 -14.70
C GLY A 455 12.50 13.38 -13.67
N ALA A 456 12.14 13.45 -12.39
CA ALA A 456 12.52 12.43 -11.43
C ALA A 456 11.73 11.12 -11.66
N ASP A 457 12.43 10.01 -11.75
CA ASP A 457 11.83 8.67 -11.85
C ASP A 457 12.22 7.81 -10.65
N LEU A 458 11.28 7.65 -9.71
CA LEU A 458 11.46 6.91 -8.47
C LEU A 458 10.86 5.50 -8.52
N SER A 459 10.34 5.12 -9.67
CA SER A 459 9.57 3.87 -9.82
C SER A 459 10.38 2.61 -9.48
N ARG A 460 11.70 2.65 -9.69
CA ARG A 460 12.63 1.55 -9.37
C ARG A 460 13.70 1.94 -8.34
N THR A 461 13.56 3.07 -7.71
CA THR A 461 14.52 3.53 -6.70
C THR A 461 14.25 2.86 -5.37
N VAL A 462 15.23 2.15 -4.84
CA VAL A 462 15.20 1.53 -3.50
C VAL A 462 15.63 2.57 -2.47
N GLY A 463 14.97 2.59 -1.31
CA GLY A 463 15.28 3.52 -0.24
C GLY A 463 14.15 3.67 0.78
N TRP A 464 14.35 4.53 1.76
CA TRP A 464 13.31 4.91 2.72
C TRP A 464 12.68 6.25 2.30
N PHE A 465 11.56 6.16 1.60
CA PHE A 465 10.84 7.31 1.04
C PHE A 465 9.65 7.74 1.88
N THR A 466 9.24 6.94 2.85
CA THR A 466 8.06 7.22 3.68
C THR A 466 7.97 8.70 4.04
N THR A 467 6.80 9.27 3.84
CA THR A 467 6.45 10.61 4.35
C THR A 467 5.56 10.45 5.58
N LEU A 468 5.78 11.30 6.56
CA LEU A 468 4.93 11.41 7.74
C LEU A 468 4.44 12.84 7.84
N TYR A 469 3.11 13.02 7.88
CA TYR A 469 2.51 14.35 7.88
C TYR A 469 1.20 14.37 8.67
N PRO A 470 0.89 15.51 9.33
CA PRO A 470 -0.34 15.67 10.07
C PRO A 470 -1.53 15.89 9.14
N VAL A 471 -2.62 15.21 9.45
CA VAL A 471 -3.91 15.36 8.77
C VAL A 471 -4.97 15.69 9.81
N ARG A 472 -5.80 16.69 9.50
CA ARG A 472 -6.96 17.01 10.31
C ARG A 472 -8.21 16.54 9.56
N VAL A 473 -8.91 15.57 10.13
CA VAL A 473 -10.15 15.04 9.56
C VAL A 473 -11.32 15.27 10.50
N ASP A 474 -12.43 15.71 9.97
CA ASP A 474 -13.67 15.95 10.70
C ASP A 474 -14.86 15.35 9.94
N PRO A 475 -15.40 14.21 10.39
CA PRO A 475 -16.57 13.59 9.77
C PRO A 475 -17.90 14.29 10.10
N GLY A 476 -17.84 15.35 10.92
CA GLY A 476 -19.03 16.02 11.45
C GLY A 476 -19.71 15.25 12.59
N PRO A 477 -20.74 15.84 13.20
CA PRO A 477 -21.45 15.23 14.32
C PRO A 477 -22.47 14.19 13.83
N LEU A 478 -22.20 12.91 14.11
CA LEU A 478 -23.12 11.80 13.82
C LEU A 478 -23.56 11.13 15.14
N ALA A 479 -24.80 10.63 15.17
CA ALA A 479 -25.25 9.74 16.23
C ALA A 479 -24.55 8.38 16.07
N TRP A 480 -24.08 7.79 17.19
CA TRP A 480 -23.33 6.53 17.12
C TRP A 480 -24.19 5.36 16.62
N GLU A 481 -25.47 5.37 16.95
CA GLU A 481 -26.43 4.39 16.47
C GLU A 481 -26.53 4.44 14.94
N GLU A 482 -26.58 5.64 14.34
CA GLU A 482 -26.57 5.83 12.90
C GLU A 482 -25.27 5.32 12.27
N VAL A 483 -24.12 5.54 12.92
CA VAL A 483 -22.84 5.00 12.44
C VAL A 483 -22.87 3.48 12.40
N VAL A 484 -23.33 2.86 13.50
CA VAL A 484 -23.39 1.38 13.59
C VAL A 484 -24.36 0.78 12.59
N ASP A 485 -25.52 1.42 12.36
CA ASP A 485 -26.58 0.91 11.49
C ASP A 485 -26.32 1.19 9.98
N GLY A 486 -25.26 1.92 9.64
CA GLY A 486 -24.94 2.28 8.25
C GLY A 486 -25.91 3.35 7.72
N GLY A 487 -26.21 4.37 8.53
CA GLY A 487 -27.17 5.43 8.22
C GLY A 487 -26.71 6.35 7.07
N PRO A 488 -27.62 7.21 6.55
CA PRO A 488 -27.37 8.02 5.35
C PRO A 488 -26.26 9.06 5.52
N SER A 489 -26.05 9.61 6.73
CA SER A 489 -25.04 10.63 6.98
C SER A 489 -23.60 10.12 6.87
N LEU A 490 -23.39 8.79 6.84
CA LEU A 490 -22.04 8.19 6.65
C LEU A 490 -21.45 8.50 5.28
N GLY A 491 -22.28 8.55 4.23
CA GLY A 491 -21.82 8.90 2.90
C GLY A 491 -21.28 10.34 2.84
N GLN A 492 -21.97 11.28 3.52
CA GLN A 492 -21.52 12.66 3.62
C GLN A 492 -20.21 12.76 4.44
N ALA A 493 -20.13 12.05 5.57
CA ALA A 493 -18.92 12.01 6.40
C ALA A 493 -17.70 11.49 5.61
N LEU A 494 -17.87 10.42 4.82
CA LEU A 494 -16.82 9.88 3.98
C LEU A 494 -16.37 10.87 2.90
N LYS A 495 -17.32 11.51 2.19
CA LYS A 495 -17.02 12.54 1.19
C LYS A 495 -16.28 13.73 1.83
N GLN A 496 -16.70 14.17 3.01
CA GLN A 496 -16.08 15.27 3.72
C GLN A 496 -14.64 14.96 4.14
N VAL A 497 -14.38 13.78 4.71
CA VAL A 497 -13.02 13.35 5.07
C VAL A 497 -12.14 13.19 3.84
N LYS A 498 -12.66 12.58 2.76
CA LYS A 498 -11.97 12.48 1.47
C LYS A 498 -11.51 13.83 0.95
N GLU A 499 -12.38 14.86 0.96
CA GLU A 499 -12.03 16.20 0.51
C GLU A 499 -10.96 16.85 1.41
N GLN A 500 -11.03 16.66 2.73
CA GLN A 500 -10.03 17.19 3.66
C GLN A 500 -8.65 16.57 3.43
N VAL A 501 -8.57 15.27 3.17
CA VAL A 501 -7.30 14.59 2.84
C VAL A 501 -6.75 15.06 1.50
N ARG A 502 -7.62 15.20 0.48
CA ARG A 502 -7.21 15.63 -0.87
C ARG A 502 -6.87 17.11 -0.99
N ALA A 503 -7.32 17.93 -0.05
CA ALA A 503 -6.95 19.33 0.02
C ALA A 503 -5.49 19.57 0.43
N LEU A 504 -4.81 18.54 0.96
CA LEU A 504 -3.40 18.65 1.33
C LEU A 504 -2.52 18.63 0.06
N PRO A 505 -1.64 19.64 -0.13
CA PRO A 505 -0.78 19.72 -1.30
C PRO A 505 0.14 18.51 -1.36
N ASP A 506 0.33 17.97 -2.56
CA ASP A 506 1.26 16.88 -2.86
C ASP A 506 1.24 15.73 -1.85
N ARG A 507 0.04 15.38 -1.38
CA ARG A 507 -0.19 14.33 -0.37
C ARG A 507 0.67 14.48 0.88
N GLY A 508 0.88 15.72 1.31
CA GLY A 508 1.54 16.03 2.57
C GLY A 508 3.06 15.98 2.59
N ILE A 509 3.74 15.65 1.48
CA ILE A 509 5.21 15.58 1.43
C ILE A 509 5.86 16.91 1.84
N GLY A 510 5.21 18.04 1.53
CA GLY A 510 5.65 19.39 1.88
C GLY A 510 5.90 19.60 3.36
N TYR A 511 5.11 18.95 4.24
CA TYR A 511 5.33 19.04 5.69
C TYR A 511 6.73 18.54 6.09
N GLY A 512 7.11 17.35 5.66
CA GLY A 512 8.42 16.78 5.95
C GLY A 512 9.58 17.63 5.43
N LEU A 513 9.42 18.19 4.22
CA LEU A 513 10.39 19.10 3.62
C LEU A 513 10.60 20.37 4.45
N LEU A 514 9.50 21.03 4.81
CA LEU A 514 9.53 22.26 5.60
C LEU A 514 9.97 22.04 7.04
N ARG A 515 9.56 20.94 7.65
CA ARG A 515 9.85 20.61 9.04
C ARG A 515 11.29 20.17 9.26
N HIS A 516 11.88 19.44 8.30
CA HIS A 516 13.16 18.76 8.51
C HIS A 516 14.29 19.27 7.60
N LEU A 517 14.00 19.86 6.43
CA LEU A 517 15.01 20.27 5.47
C LEU A 517 15.10 21.80 5.31
N ASN A 518 14.04 22.53 5.61
CA ASN A 518 14.06 23.99 5.50
C ASN A 518 14.52 24.63 6.83
N PRO A 519 15.63 25.38 6.83
CA PRO A 519 16.20 25.97 8.05
C PRO A 519 15.36 27.14 8.62
N GLU A 520 14.50 27.77 7.82
CA GLU A 520 13.68 28.91 8.23
C GLU A 520 12.37 28.44 8.88
N THR A 521 11.65 27.51 8.25
CA THR A 521 10.34 27.03 8.72
C THR A 521 10.46 25.88 9.73
N GLY A 522 11.53 25.09 9.66
CA GLY A 522 11.75 23.92 10.50
C GLY A 522 11.66 24.20 12.01
N PRO A 523 12.34 25.22 12.56
CA PRO A 523 12.26 25.55 13.99
C PRO A 523 10.84 25.96 14.46
N GLU A 524 10.08 26.67 13.64
CA GLU A 524 8.69 27.05 13.95
C GLU A 524 7.80 25.82 14.01
N LEU A 525 7.80 25.00 12.96
CA LEU A 525 7.00 23.77 12.90
C LEU A 525 7.42 22.76 13.99
N ALA A 526 8.70 22.78 14.39
CA ALA A 526 9.22 21.98 15.51
C ALA A 526 8.61 22.32 16.86
N GLY A 527 8.26 23.58 17.06
CA GLY A 527 7.67 24.09 18.31
C GLY A 527 6.19 23.79 18.45
N LEU A 528 5.52 23.30 17.40
CA LEU A 528 4.09 23.03 17.40
C LEU A 528 3.74 21.66 18.01
N ALA A 529 2.46 21.45 18.27
CA ALA A 529 1.96 20.20 18.86
C ALA A 529 2.17 19.02 17.89
N VAL A 530 2.59 17.88 18.42
CA VAL A 530 2.64 16.61 17.69
C VAL A 530 1.31 15.90 17.86
N PRO A 531 0.73 15.31 16.81
CA PRO A 531 -0.47 14.47 16.89
C PRO A 531 -0.30 13.34 17.93
N GLN A 532 -1.37 13.04 18.66
CA GLN A 532 -1.35 12.01 19.72
C GLN A 532 -1.44 10.59 19.14
N LEU A 533 -1.89 10.49 17.90
CA LEU A 533 -2.19 9.25 17.21
C LEU A 533 -1.50 9.22 15.86
N GLY A 534 -0.85 8.10 15.55
CA GLY A 534 -0.33 7.76 14.22
C GLY A 534 -1.21 6.73 13.56
N PHE A 535 -1.39 6.84 12.24
CA PHE A 535 -2.15 5.90 11.42
C PHE A 535 -1.37 5.57 10.15
N ASN A 536 -1.26 4.28 9.87
CA ASN A 536 -0.65 3.76 8.66
C ASN A 536 -1.49 2.65 8.05
N TYR A 537 -1.67 2.68 6.73
CA TYR A 537 -2.24 1.58 5.96
C TYR A 537 -1.18 1.05 4.98
N LEU A 538 -0.67 -0.13 5.25
CA LEU A 538 0.42 -0.78 4.52
C LEU A 538 0.00 -1.40 3.17
N GLY A 539 -1.30 -1.33 2.84
CA GLY A 539 -1.84 -1.92 1.61
C GLY A 539 -2.13 -3.42 1.75
N ARG A 540 -2.12 -4.13 0.61
CA ARG A 540 -2.48 -5.54 0.51
C ARG A 540 -1.23 -6.42 0.34
N PHE A 541 -1.16 -7.49 1.14
CA PHE A 541 -0.09 -8.48 1.13
C PHE A 541 -0.61 -9.83 0.64
N PRO A 542 0.14 -10.51 -0.24
CA PRO A 542 -0.25 -11.81 -0.75
C PRO A 542 -0.29 -12.86 0.37
N SER A 543 -1.12 -13.89 0.17
CA SER A 543 -1.17 -15.04 1.06
C SER A 543 0.15 -15.81 1.08
N ALA A 544 0.37 -16.52 2.17
CA ALA A 544 1.43 -17.52 2.22
C ALA A 544 1.28 -18.54 1.07
N GLY A 545 2.41 -18.90 0.46
CA GLY A 545 2.43 -19.77 -0.72
C GLY A 545 2.14 -19.06 -2.05
N ALA A 546 1.74 -17.78 -2.03
CA ALA A 546 1.58 -17.02 -3.26
C ALA A 546 2.95 -16.74 -3.92
N PRO A 547 3.06 -16.85 -5.25
CA PRO A 547 4.28 -16.46 -5.96
C PRO A 547 4.63 -15.00 -5.72
N VAL A 548 5.91 -14.73 -5.39
CA VAL A 548 6.42 -13.36 -5.26
C VAL A 548 6.42 -12.65 -6.61
N VAL A 549 6.74 -13.39 -7.67
CA VAL A 549 6.75 -12.92 -9.06
C VAL A 549 5.84 -13.80 -9.89
N PRO A 550 4.92 -13.24 -10.68
CA PRO A 550 4.12 -14.00 -11.64
C PRO A 550 5.00 -14.83 -12.56
N GLY A 551 4.63 -16.08 -12.81
CA GLY A 551 5.42 -17.00 -13.63
C GLY A 551 6.64 -17.64 -12.95
N ARG A 552 6.85 -17.37 -11.65
CA ARG A 552 7.92 -17.96 -10.82
C ARG A 552 7.34 -18.73 -9.62
N PRO A 553 6.62 -19.84 -9.83
CA PRO A 553 5.90 -20.54 -8.74
C PRO A 553 6.83 -21.18 -7.70
N GLU A 554 8.12 -21.26 -7.96
CA GLU A 554 9.12 -21.80 -7.05
C GLU A 554 9.55 -20.81 -5.97
N TRP A 555 9.26 -19.51 -6.16
CA TRP A 555 9.54 -18.43 -5.22
C TRP A 555 8.23 -17.91 -4.65
N THR A 556 7.96 -18.27 -3.40
CA THR A 556 6.70 -17.92 -2.73
C THR A 556 6.95 -17.26 -1.39
N VAL A 557 5.96 -16.53 -0.91
CA VAL A 557 5.98 -16.01 0.48
C VAL A 557 5.82 -17.20 1.43
N ALA A 558 6.72 -17.33 2.40
CA ALA A 558 6.66 -18.43 3.36
C ALA A 558 5.53 -18.23 4.38
N ALA A 559 4.95 -19.35 4.83
CA ALA A 559 3.81 -19.34 5.76
C ALA A 559 4.21 -19.07 7.22
N GLU A 560 5.48 -19.34 7.57
CA GLU A 560 5.95 -19.36 8.94
C GLU A 560 6.04 -17.96 9.58
N THR A 561 6.13 -16.90 8.75
CA THR A 561 6.23 -15.53 9.26
C THR A 561 5.61 -14.53 8.29
N GLY A 562 4.98 -13.48 8.83
CA GLY A 562 4.63 -12.29 8.09
C GLY A 562 5.83 -11.36 7.88
N LEU A 563 5.57 -10.08 7.59
CA LEU A 563 6.62 -9.05 7.62
C LEU A 563 7.15 -8.96 9.06
N LEU A 564 8.44 -9.25 9.22
CA LEU A 564 9.15 -9.09 10.47
C LEU A 564 9.77 -7.70 10.50
N SER A 565 9.69 -7.02 11.64
CA SER A 565 10.34 -5.75 11.86
C SER A 565 10.95 -5.71 13.25
N GLY A 566 12.02 -4.94 13.41
CA GLY A 566 12.64 -4.71 14.69
C GLY A 566 13.17 -3.29 14.79
N ALA A 567 13.25 -2.80 16.01
CA ALA A 567 13.84 -1.50 16.34
C ALA A 567 14.59 -1.59 17.67
N ASP A 568 15.50 -0.65 17.92
CA ASP A 568 16.16 -0.52 19.22
C ASP A 568 15.08 -0.30 20.32
N PRO A 569 15.05 -1.13 21.36
CA PRO A 569 14.14 -0.95 22.48
C PRO A 569 14.23 0.44 23.16
N ALA A 570 15.35 1.14 23.03
CA ALA A 570 15.56 2.48 23.56
C ALA A 570 14.98 3.59 22.70
N THR A 571 14.59 3.32 21.45
CA THR A 571 13.99 4.32 20.56
C THR A 571 12.68 4.84 21.16
N ALA A 572 12.55 6.18 21.25
CA ALA A 572 11.34 6.81 21.73
C ALA A 572 10.13 6.51 20.80
N LEU A 573 8.94 6.30 21.37
CA LEU A 573 7.72 6.21 20.58
C LEU A 573 7.44 7.54 19.88
N ALA A 574 6.90 7.48 18.66
CA ALA A 574 6.48 8.68 17.93
C ALA A 574 5.15 9.24 18.48
N HIS A 575 4.25 8.35 18.83
CA HIS A 575 2.90 8.68 19.28
C HIS A 575 2.53 7.93 20.55
N GLY A 576 1.58 8.48 21.30
CA GLY A 576 1.01 7.78 22.45
C GLY A 576 0.24 6.53 22.06
N LEU A 577 -0.29 6.50 20.82
CA LEU A 577 -1.00 5.39 20.21
C LEU A 577 -0.73 5.38 18.69
N GLU A 578 -0.39 4.22 18.14
CA GLU A 578 -0.21 3.99 16.71
C GLU A 578 -1.11 2.87 16.21
N VAL A 579 -1.62 2.99 15.00
CA VAL A 579 -2.44 1.99 14.31
C VAL A 579 -1.80 1.67 12.97
N ASN A 580 -1.20 0.50 12.87
CA ASN A 580 -0.70 -0.04 11.61
C ASN A 580 -1.69 -1.07 11.09
N SER A 581 -2.28 -0.83 9.93
CA SER A 581 -3.27 -1.70 9.31
C SER A 581 -2.80 -2.23 7.98
N MET A 582 -3.17 -3.47 7.67
CA MET A 582 -2.86 -4.12 6.40
C MET A 582 -3.96 -5.10 6.01
N VAL A 583 -4.06 -5.40 4.75
CA VAL A 583 -4.90 -6.48 4.26
C VAL A 583 -4.03 -7.68 3.94
N ARG A 584 -4.37 -8.83 4.51
CA ARG A 584 -3.74 -10.12 4.18
C ARG A 584 -4.70 -10.95 3.35
N ASP A 585 -4.20 -11.51 2.27
CA ASP A 585 -4.94 -12.53 1.56
C ASP A 585 -4.90 -13.83 2.36
N ALA A 586 -6.06 -14.36 2.73
CA ALA A 586 -6.22 -15.64 3.39
C ALA A 586 -6.97 -16.62 2.46
N PRO A 587 -6.96 -17.93 2.72
CA PRO A 587 -7.66 -18.91 1.88
C PRO A 587 -9.16 -18.62 1.71
N ASP A 588 -9.80 -18.06 2.74
CA ASP A 588 -11.23 -17.72 2.77
C ASP A 588 -11.54 -16.31 2.22
N GLY A 589 -10.52 -15.54 1.84
CA GLY A 589 -10.63 -14.18 1.33
C GLY A 589 -9.73 -13.18 2.07
N PRO A 590 -9.76 -11.89 1.68
CA PRO A 590 -8.91 -10.87 2.30
C PRO A 590 -9.37 -10.54 3.72
N GLU A 591 -8.44 -10.42 4.64
CA GLU A 591 -8.66 -10.00 6.03
C GLU A 591 -7.94 -8.68 6.32
N LEU A 592 -8.63 -7.72 6.92
CA LEU A 592 -8.00 -6.51 7.44
C LEU A 592 -7.44 -6.79 8.82
N GLU A 593 -6.13 -6.77 8.95
CA GLU A 593 -5.41 -6.86 10.23
C GLU A 593 -5.00 -5.47 10.69
N ALA A 594 -5.13 -5.18 11.98
CA ALA A 594 -4.69 -3.94 12.59
C ALA A 594 -3.89 -4.21 13.86
N VAL A 595 -2.67 -3.70 13.89
CA VAL A 595 -1.77 -3.72 15.04
C VAL A 595 -1.85 -2.37 15.72
N TRP A 596 -2.29 -2.37 16.96
CA TRP A 596 -2.39 -1.20 17.84
C TRP A 596 -1.20 -1.21 18.79
N THR A 597 -0.33 -0.22 18.70
CA THR A 597 0.86 -0.07 19.56
C THR A 597 0.69 1.16 20.44
N TRP A 598 0.95 1.05 21.76
CA TRP A 598 0.74 2.18 22.66
C TRP A 598 1.75 2.28 23.80
N ALA A 599 1.88 3.50 24.33
CA ALA A 599 2.59 3.77 25.57
C ALA A 599 1.73 3.34 26.78
N PRO A 600 2.15 2.36 27.61
CA PRO A 600 1.32 1.77 28.66
C PRO A 600 1.01 2.75 29.81
N ASP A 601 1.81 3.80 29.98
CA ASP A 601 1.56 4.85 30.98
C ASP A 601 0.48 5.87 30.52
N LEU A 602 0.15 5.88 29.22
CA LEU A 602 -0.90 6.72 28.64
C LEU A 602 -2.19 5.96 28.38
N TRP A 603 -2.09 4.73 27.90
CA TRP A 603 -3.20 3.88 27.49
C TRP A 603 -3.19 2.54 28.20
N THR A 604 -4.36 2.08 28.64
CA THR A 604 -4.54 0.70 29.08
C THR A 604 -5.03 -0.15 27.92
N GLU A 605 -4.73 -1.46 27.90
CA GLU A 605 -5.24 -2.39 26.90
C GLU A 605 -6.77 -2.31 26.76
N ARG A 606 -7.50 -2.17 27.89
CA ARG A 606 -8.96 -2.01 27.88
C ARG A 606 -9.39 -0.78 27.07
N HIS A 607 -8.67 0.32 27.19
CA HIS A 607 -8.96 1.55 26.47
C HIS A 607 -8.67 1.39 24.97
N VAL A 608 -7.52 0.80 24.62
CA VAL A 608 -7.15 0.55 23.22
C VAL A 608 -8.14 -0.40 22.56
N ARG A 609 -8.51 -1.49 23.23
CA ARG A 609 -9.51 -2.44 22.74
C ARG A 609 -10.87 -1.78 22.51
N ALA A 610 -11.33 -0.93 23.43
CA ALA A 610 -12.59 -0.23 23.26
C ALA A 610 -12.57 0.75 22.06
N LEU A 611 -11.45 1.45 21.83
CA LEU A 611 -11.29 2.32 20.67
C LEU A 611 -11.24 1.51 19.36
N ALA A 612 -10.50 0.41 19.35
CA ALA A 612 -10.45 -0.52 18.21
C ALA A 612 -11.83 -1.13 17.90
N ASP A 613 -12.61 -1.49 18.90
CA ASP A 613 -13.98 -1.96 18.73
C ASP A 613 -14.88 -0.87 18.10
N HIS A 614 -14.72 0.40 18.50
CA HIS A 614 -15.43 1.51 17.87
C HIS A 614 -15.01 1.66 16.40
N TRP A 615 -13.72 1.57 16.11
CA TRP A 615 -13.20 1.65 14.74
C TRP A 615 -13.76 0.54 13.85
N PHE A 616 -13.73 -0.71 14.31
CA PHE A 616 -14.29 -1.83 13.56
C PHE A 616 -15.81 -1.74 13.37
N ARG A 617 -16.54 -1.19 14.35
CA ARG A 617 -17.98 -0.93 14.19
C ARG A 617 -18.25 0.15 13.17
N ALA A 618 -17.43 1.21 13.13
CA ALA A 618 -17.55 2.27 12.14
C ALA A 618 -17.22 1.74 10.73
N ILE A 619 -16.19 0.90 10.55
CA ILE A 619 -15.89 0.24 9.27
C ILE A 619 -17.09 -0.59 8.81
N ARG A 620 -17.66 -1.45 9.69
CA ARG A 620 -18.85 -2.23 9.36
C ARG A 620 -20.04 -1.37 9.00
N GLY A 621 -20.19 -0.21 9.65
CA GLY A 621 -21.22 0.76 9.33
C GLY A 621 -21.05 1.36 7.93
N LEU A 622 -19.84 1.77 7.58
CA LEU A 622 -19.49 2.29 6.24
C LEU A 622 -19.71 1.23 5.14
N VAL A 623 -19.34 -0.02 5.41
CA VAL A 623 -19.60 -1.14 4.50
C VAL A 623 -21.10 -1.35 4.30
N ARG A 624 -21.90 -1.45 5.38
CA ARG A 624 -23.37 -1.57 5.27
C ARG A 624 -23.99 -0.39 4.53
N HIS A 625 -23.45 0.81 4.73
CA HIS A 625 -23.90 1.98 4.01
C HIS A 625 -23.60 1.85 2.52
N GLY A 626 -22.39 1.50 2.13
CA GLY A 626 -21.99 1.33 0.72
C GLY A 626 -22.72 0.23 -0.03
N GLU A 627 -23.24 -0.79 0.67
CA GLU A 627 -24.02 -1.88 0.08
C GLU A 627 -25.50 -1.52 -0.16
N ARG A 628 -25.99 -0.39 0.36
CA ARG A 628 -27.37 0.05 0.14
C ARG A 628 -27.56 0.56 -1.29
N SER A 629 -28.67 0.22 -1.90
CA SER A 629 -29.02 0.72 -3.23
C SER A 629 -29.15 2.25 -3.25
N GLY A 630 -28.47 2.88 -4.20
CA GLY A 630 -28.52 4.34 -4.40
C GLY A 630 -27.58 5.13 -3.48
N THR A 631 -26.72 4.48 -2.71
CA THR A 631 -25.65 5.14 -1.97
C THR A 631 -24.44 5.42 -2.88
N GLY A 632 -23.58 6.33 -2.46
CA GLY A 632 -22.39 6.72 -3.22
C GLY A 632 -22.49 8.13 -3.78
N GLY A 633 -21.72 8.39 -4.83
CA GLY A 633 -21.66 9.65 -5.56
C GLY A 633 -20.33 10.36 -5.42
N HIS A 634 -20.20 11.42 -6.22
CA HIS A 634 -18.96 12.18 -6.36
C HIS A 634 -18.81 13.26 -5.29
N SER A 635 -17.60 13.77 -5.20
CA SER A 635 -17.24 14.96 -4.41
C SER A 635 -16.40 15.92 -5.27
N PRO A 636 -16.16 17.17 -4.84
CA PRO A 636 -15.50 18.18 -5.65
C PRO A 636 -14.17 17.75 -6.25
N SER A 637 -13.34 17.03 -5.51
CA SER A 637 -12.04 16.55 -5.98
C SER A 637 -12.11 15.51 -7.13
N ASP A 638 -13.28 14.97 -7.43
CA ASP A 638 -13.49 14.09 -8.58
C ASP A 638 -13.63 14.86 -9.90
N PHE A 639 -13.73 16.19 -9.85
CA PHE A 639 -13.88 17.09 -11.00
C PHE A 639 -12.81 18.21 -11.00
N PRO A 640 -11.51 17.85 -11.13
CA PRO A 640 -10.41 18.81 -10.95
C PRO A 640 -10.39 19.95 -11.98
N LEU A 641 -11.08 19.79 -13.11
CA LEU A 641 -11.16 20.80 -14.18
C LEU A 641 -12.31 21.81 -14.00
N THR A 642 -13.15 21.64 -12.98
CA THR A 642 -14.35 22.49 -12.75
C THR A 642 -14.52 22.76 -11.26
N GLU A 643 -14.74 24.04 -10.92
CA GLU A 643 -15.04 24.44 -9.54
C GLU A 643 -16.53 24.15 -9.24
N LEU A 644 -16.82 22.90 -8.86
CA LEU A 644 -18.15 22.47 -8.41
C LEU A 644 -18.17 22.35 -6.89
N SER A 645 -19.18 22.95 -6.25
CA SER A 645 -19.43 22.66 -4.84
C SER A 645 -20.10 21.29 -4.66
N GLN A 646 -20.03 20.71 -3.45
CA GLN A 646 -20.73 19.46 -3.14
C GLN A 646 -22.24 19.56 -3.43
N HIS A 647 -22.83 20.73 -3.18
CA HIS A 647 -24.24 21.01 -3.46
C HIS A 647 -24.56 20.96 -4.97
N ASP A 648 -23.69 21.54 -5.82
CA ASP A 648 -23.86 21.51 -7.27
C ASP A 648 -23.81 20.08 -7.79
N ILE A 649 -22.89 19.27 -7.28
CA ILE A 649 -22.72 17.86 -7.63
C ILE A 649 -23.98 17.07 -7.24
N GLU A 650 -24.50 17.26 -6.03
CA GLU A 650 -25.71 16.60 -5.56
C GLU A 650 -26.95 16.96 -6.41
N GLN A 651 -27.04 18.22 -6.85
CA GLN A 651 -28.11 18.64 -7.78
C GLN A 651 -27.98 17.96 -9.16
N LEU A 652 -26.78 17.89 -9.70
CA LEU A 652 -26.50 17.19 -10.97
C LEU A 652 -26.81 15.70 -10.87
N GLU A 653 -26.36 15.03 -9.83
CA GLU A 653 -26.65 13.61 -9.59
C GLU A 653 -28.15 13.36 -9.41
N ALA A 654 -28.86 14.23 -8.71
CA ALA A 654 -30.31 14.13 -8.56
C ALA A 654 -31.04 14.28 -9.91
N ALA A 655 -30.59 15.24 -10.72
CA ALA A 655 -31.16 15.44 -12.07
C ALA A 655 -30.94 14.21 -12.99
N TRP A 656 -29.76 13.61 -12.94
CA TRP A 656 -29.43 12.38 -13.70
C TRP A 656 -30.23 11.16 -13.24
N ARG A 657 -30.52 11.04 -11.93
CA ARG A 657 -31.35 9.95 -11.38
C ARG A 657 -32.80 10.04 -11.79
N VAL A 658 -33.31 11.25 -12.08
CA VAL A 658 -34.69 11.48 -12.54
C VAL A 658 -34.85 11.16 -14.04
N GLN A 659 -33.74 11.21 -14.82
CA GLN A 659 -33.76 10.92 -16.26
C GLN A 659 -33.54 9.43 -16.60
N LYS A 660 -33.15 8.61 -15.62
CA LYS A 660 -33.11 7.14 -15.72
C LYS A 660 -34.37 6.48 -15.16
#